data_497952d96291236519abe6fcd63183a0
#
_entry.id   497952d96291236519abe6fcd63183a0
#
_cell.length_a   1.000
_cell.length_b   1.000
_cell.length_c   1.000
_cell.angle_alpha   90.00
_cell.angle_beta   90.00
_cell.angle_gamma   90.00
#
_symmetry.space_group_name_H-M   'P 1'
#
loop_
_entity.id
_entity.type
_entity.pdbx_description
1 polymer ?
#
loop_
_entity_poly.entity_id
_entity_poly.type
_entity_poly.pdbx_seq_one_letter_code
_entity_poly.pdbx_strand_id
1 'polypeptide(L)'
;MLAVGLAAQAQTPIWDTSGNSNLNGIYYFRQVFYFLGDASGDLGEATAIYGNIKFDGNGGYTLTQSTTQPWVYYDSYYGGYTANQTGTYSISASGYGFISSPNPRYPGDYIYGLVSQQGIFVGSSTENTNGYNDMFVAAPLASPMPTAANFSGTYVFSDLDLVGAAQGQPAGMLSMMFTLTADGACHFGTTTVTGYAGTTTTPYTQISTLPTCSFSNGAAVVTFPTNGLLTQGQKYLYFSKDGNFVFGGSPYTGYNPWDMIVGVKVSSGTPNFSDLYYQAGIDELGGYLDTFYGSLDLPALHPQTIMEHQRIEDLFYTPAATDSTYLDSYTLTSGATYSTSLARYAVGAGGAIRIGSGIGPNLGLSVALQAPTLTPTGVFLNPQGIVNAASWAPFTAGIAPGELLTFSNSSNLAADTVVATSPFPTSLDQVQVSIGGLPAPIYYVSPTQISVIVPYAVTGPIADIQVTNNGVLSNTVPVYVNQTSPGVFTQTSNGLGYGATEHNADGSIVTAANPAVIGETVAVYVTGLGAVSPTIADGAPGPTSTLSEVPAGSVTAYIGSATIAPVQATVVYAGLAPALSGLYQIDITIPAGLTAGDNYLYISGPDAYNSQSLIPISTATSAAETPAVAPVPTLGKQPPGRLKVDPKAKRAPSPRGGGGTPKQ
;
A
#
# COMPACT_ATOMS: atom_id res chain seq x y z
N MET A 1 -28.88 -2.65 41.45
CA MET A 1 -29.06 -3.15 40.09
C MET A 1 -27.73 -2.99 39.39
N LEU A 2 -26.98 -4.08 39.21
CA LEU A 2 -25.78 -4.08 38.38
C LEU A 2 -26.24 -4.09 36.90
N ALA A 3 -25.97 -3.04 36.17
CA ALA A 3 -26.07 -3.06 34.72
C ALA A 3 -24.86 -3.84 34.18
N VAL A 4 -25.09 -5.09 33.79
CA VAL A 4 -24.13 -5.87 33.00
C VAL A 4 -24.18 -5.26 31.58
N GLY A 5 -23.20 -4.46 31.26
CA GLY A 5 -22.97 -4.03 29.88
C GLY A 5 -22.64 -5.28 29.05
N LEU A 6 -23.53 -5.67 28.17
CA LEU A 6 -23.23 -6.58 27.09
C LEU A 6 -22.15 -5.91 26.23
N ALA A 7 -20.91 -6.37 26.36
CA ALA A 7 -19.90 -6.09 25.36
C ALA A 7 -20.45 -6.66 24.04
N ALA A 8 -20.70 -5.79 23.06
CA ALA A 8 -20.98 -6.22 21.70
C ALA A 8 -19.76 -7.04 21.27
N GLN A 9 -19.95 -8.35 21.07
CA GLN A 9 -18.90 -9.17 20.44
C GLN A 9 -18.67 -8.57 19.06
N ALA A 10 -17.44 -8.18 18.79
CA ALA A 10 -17.03 -7.77 17.45
C ALA A 10 -17.44 -8.90 16.50
N GLN A 11 -18.30 -8.58 15.55
CA GLN A 11 -18.73 -9.53 14.53
C GLN A 11 -17.49 -9.89 13.73
N THR A 12 -17.20 -11.19 13.59
CA THR A 12 -16.09 -11.65 12.74
C THR A 12 -16.33 -11.11 11.33
N PRO A 13 -15.41 -10.36 10.75
CA PRO A 13 -15.59 -9.79 9.41
C PRO A 13 -15.91 -10.88 8.39
N ILE A 14 -16.90 -10.64 7.55
CA ILE A 14 -17.22 -11.55 6.46
C ILE A 14 -16.34 -11.14 5.27
N TRP A 15 -15.31 -11.92 5.00
CA TRP A 15 -14.49 -11.71 3.82
C TRP A 15 -15.28 -12.02 2.55
N ASP A 16 -15.17 -11.12 1.57
CA ASP A 16 -15.74 -11.32 0.24
C ASP A 16 -15.03 -12.48 -0.47
N THR A 17 -15.79 -13.49 -0.85
CA THR A 17 -15.31 -14.70 -1.53
C THR A 17 -15.67 -14.75 -3.01
N SER A 18 -16.25 -13.68 -3.54
CA SER A 18 -16.79 -13.62 -4.91
C SER A 18 -15.73 -13.84 -6.00
N GLY A 19 -14.46 -13.61 -5.69
CA GLY A 19 -13.32 -13.81 -6.57
C GLY A 19 -12.51 -15.08 -6.29
N ASN A 20 -12.95 -15.98 -5.40
CA ASN A 20 -12.18 -17.19 -5.05
C ASN A 20 -11.81 -18.04 -6.28
N SER A 21 -12.67 -18.07 -7.30
CA SER A 21 -12.42 -18.78 -8.55
C SER A 21 -11.22 -18.24 -9.36
N ASN A 22 -10.72 -17.04 -9.05
CA ASN A 22 -9.52 -16.47 -9.66
C ASN A 22 -8.25 -17.23 -9.26
N LEU A 23 -8.28 -17.93 -8.11
CA LEU A 23 -7.26 -18.87 -7.68
C LEU A 23 -7.78 -20.29 -7.85
N ASN A 24 -7.44 -20.93 -8.99
CA ASN A 24 -7.89 -22.29 -9.29
C ASN A 24 -6.83 -23.07 -10.08
N GLY A 25 -6.55 -24.28 -9.64
CA GLY A 25 -5.58 -25.17 -10.28
C GLY A 25 -4.22 -25.20 -9.57
N ILE A 26 -3.20 -25.64 -10.31
CA ILE A 26 -1.85 -25.80 -9.78
C ILE A 26 -1.03 -24.55 -10.10
N TYR A 27 -0.38 -24.00 -9.08
CA TYR A 27 0.50 -22.84 -9.14
C TYR A 27 1.90 -23.24 -8.72
N TYR A 28 2.89 -22.59 -9.25
CA TYR A 28 4.17 -22.48 -8.60
C TYR A 28 4.14 -21.27 -7.68
N PHE A 29 4.75 -21.38 -6.50
CA PHE A 29 4.88 -20.27 -5.56
C PHE A 29 6.29 -20.22 -4.95
N ARG A 30 6.67 -19.04 -4.51
CA ARG A 30 7.83 -18.79 -3.65
C ARG A 30 7.45 -17.75 -2.61
N GLN A 31 7.85 -18.01 -1.38
CA GLN A 31 7.76 -17.09 -0.25
C GLN A 31 9.12 -17.04 0.44
N VAL A 32 9.55 -15.86 0.78
CA VAL A 32 10.76 -15.63 1.58
C VAL A 32 10.38 -14.90 2.86
N PHE A 33 11.03 -15.28 3.96
CA PHE A 33 10.85 -14.69 5.27
C PHE A 33 12.21 -14.24 5.79
N TYR A 34 12.25 -13.06 6.36
CA TYR A 34 13.43 -12.48 6.96
C TYR A 34 13.09 -12.04 8.39
N PHE A 35 13.84 -12.61 9.36
CA PHE A 35 13.63 -12.35 10.78
C PHE A 35 14.68 -11.40 11.29
N LEU A 36 14.26 -10.34 11.94
CA LEU A 36 15.17 -9.43 12.63
C LEU A 36 15.86 -10.15 13.78
N GLY A 37 17.18 -10.11 13.81
CA GLY A 37 18.00 -10.76 14.83
C GLY A 37 18.25 -9.89 16.05
N ASP A 38 18.20 -8.57 15.88
CA ASP A 38 18.43 -7.60 16.94
C ASP A 38 17.79 -6.24 16.68
N ALA A 39 17.93 -5.33 17.62
CA ALA A 39 17.38 -3.99 17.56
C ALA A 39 18.09 -3.05 16.57
N SER A 40 19.21 -3.46 15.96
CA SER A 40 19.89 -2.71 14.90
C SER A 40 19.37 -3.02 13.50
N GLY A 41 18.49 -4.02 13.37
CA GLY A 41 17.91 -4.42 12.10
C GLY A 41 18.67 -5.54 11.39
N ASP A 42 19.72 -6.08 12.01
CA ASP A 42 20.44 -7.22 11.45
C ASP A 42 19.56 -8.47 11.42
N LEU A 43 19.63 -9.21 10.31
CA LEU A 43 18.85 -10.41 10.13
C LEU A 43 19.48 -11.61 10.84
N GLY A 44 18.71 -12.25 11.72
CA GLY A 44 19.15 -13.43 12.47
C GLY A 44 18.74 -14.75 11.85
N GLU A 45 17.67 -14.76 11.04
CA GLU A 45 17.10 -15.96 10.42
C GLU A 45 16.46 -15.61 9.08
N ALA A 46 16.53 -16.54 8.15
CA ALA A 46 15.80 -16.46 6.89
C ALA A 46 15.18 -17.81 6.52
N THR A 47 13.99 -17.79 5.95
CA THR A 47 13.29 -18.98 5.48
C THR A 47 12.84 -18.78 4.03
N ALA A 48 12.96 -19.82 3.21
CA ALA A 48 12.35 -19.88 1.90
C ALA A 48 11.39 -21.06 1.82
N ILE A 49 10.19 -20.80 1.33
CA ILE A 49 9.17 -21.81 1.03
C ILE A 49 8.82 -21.69 -0.44
N TYR A 50 8.91 -22.77 -1.19
CA TYR A 50 8.60 -22.75 -2.61
C TYR A 50 8.19 -24.13 -3.14
N GLY A 51 7.53 -24.14 -4.26
CA GLY A 51 7.08 -25.39 -4.91
C GLY A 51 5.69 -25.24 -5.50
N ASN A 52 4.95 -26.34 -5.54
CA ASN A 52 3.60 -26.33 -6.07
C ASN A 52 2.56 -26.20 -4.97
N ILE A 53 1.63 -25.26 -5.16
CA ILE A 53 0.41 -25.07 -4.39
C ILE A 53 -0.79 -25.30 -5.30
N LYS A 54 -1.79 -26.03 -4.83
CA LYS A 54 -3.03 -26.25 -5.55
C LYS A 54 -4.17 -25.52 -4.88
N PHE A 55 -4.76 -24.57 -5.57
CA PHE A 55 -5.99 -23.88 -5.18
C PHE A 55 -7.20 -24.62 -5.75
N ASP A 56 -8.30 -24.72 -4.98
CA ASP A 56 -9.51 -25.45 -5.37
C ASP A 56 -10.58 -24.57 -6.05
N GLY A 57 -10.36 -23.26 -6.13
CA GLY A 57 -11.32 -22.30 -6.67
C GLY A 57 -12.45 -21.92 -5.70
N ASN A 58 -12.48 -22.49 -4.49
CA ASN A 58 -13.57 -22.35 -3.53
C ASN A 58 -13.12 -21.84 -2.15
N GLY A 59 -11.84 -21.49 -1.99
CA GLY A 59 -11.29 -20.94 -0.75
C GLY A 59 -10.38 -21.89 0.02
N GLY A 60 -10.01 -23.03 -0.57
CA GLY A 60 -9.06 -23.98 0.01
C GLY A 60 -7.82 -24.16 -0.87
N TYR A 61 -6.66 -24.38 -0.24
CA TYR A 61 -5.46 -24.80 -0.93
C TYR A 61 -4.78 -26.01 -0.28
N THR A 62 -3.96 -26.70 -1.07
CA THR A 62 -3.14 -27.82 -0.60
C THR A 62 -1.71 -27.72 -1.12
N LEU A 63 -0.76 -28.02 -0.24
CA LEU A 63 0.64 -28.28 -0.56
C LEU A 63 0.88 -29.78 -0.36
N THR A 64 1.21 -30.47 -1.44
CA THR A 64 1.37 -31.92 -1.40
C THR A 64 2.81 -32.28 -1.69
N GLN A 65 3.41 -33.13 -0.89
CA GLN A 65 4.69 -33.74 -1.21
C GLN A 65 4.56 -34.63 -2.43
N SER A 66 5.23 -34.28 -3.50
CA SER A 66 5.30 -35.04 -4.74
C SER A 66 6.75 -35.44 -5.00
N THR A 67 6.95 -36.65 -5.51
CA THR A 67 8.29 -37.11 -5.90
C THR A 67 8.85 -36.36 -7.12
N THR A 68 7.98 -35.74 -7.91
CA THR A 68 8.37 -35.04 -9.14
C THR A 68 8.46 -33.53 -8.97
N GLN A 69 7.69 -32.96 -8.06
CA GLN A 69 7.68 -31.53 -7.76
C GLN A 69 7.34 -31.31 -6.28
N PRO A 70 8.25 -31.62 -5.37
CA PRO A 70 8.03 -31.40 -3.95
C PRO A 70 7.97 -29.91 -3.64
N TRP A 71 7.12 -29.52 -2.70
CA TRP A 71 7.33 -28.23 -2.06
C TRP A 71 8.51 -28.35 -1.09
N VAL A 72 9.21 -27.22 -0.92
CA VAL A 72 10.42 -27.12 -0.09
C VAL A 72 10.17 -26.05 0.96
N TYR A 73 10.47 -26.42 2.20
CA TYR A 73 10.67 -25.47 3.30
C TYR A 73 12.13 -25.56 3.71
N TYR A 74 12.83 -24.43 3.70
CA TYR A 74 14.24 -24.37 4.08
C TYR A 74 14.50 -23.14 4.94
N ASP A 75 14.91 -23.39 6.15
CA ASP A 75 15.13 -22.41 7.19
C ASP A 75 16.61 -22.39 7.56
N SER A 76 17.18 -21.20 7.73
CA SER A 76 18.59 -21.01 8.04
C SER A 76 18.96 -21.52 9.44
N TYR A 77 17.98 -21.61 10.34
CA TYR A 77 18.18 -22.05 11.73
C TYR A 77 17.71 -23.48 11.98
N TYR A 78 16.53 -23.86 11.51
CA TYR A 78 15.90 -25.14 11.82
C TYR A 78 16.02 -26.18 10.71
N GLY A 79 16.52 -25.80 9.53
CA GLY A 79 16.65 -26.70 8.39
C GLY A 79 15.35 -26.97 7.65
N GLY A 80 15.22 -28.15 7.05
CA GLY A 80 14.10 -28.50 6.19
C GLY A 80 12.90 -29.08 6.94
N TYR A 81 11.70 -28.85 6.42
CA TYR A 81 10.45 -29.42 6.88
C TYR A 81 9.72 -30.11 5.71
N THR A 82 9.11 -31.26 5.97
CA THR A 82 8.40 -32.03 4.97
C THR A 82 7.10 -32.59 5.53
N ALA A 83 5.98 -31.98 5.19
CA ALA A 83 4.64 -32.53 5.43
C ALA A 83 3.65 -31.92 4.45
N ASN A 84 2.54 -32.61 4.22
CA ASN A 84 1.42 -32.01 3.50
C ASN A 84 0.83 -30.87 4.34
N GLN A 85 0.51 -29.79 3.67
CA GLN A 85 -0.12 -28.61 4.26
C GLN A 85 -1.45 -28.33 3.57
N THR A 86 -2.37 -27.79 4.31
CA THR A 86 -3.64 -27.26 3.78
C THR A 86 -3.86 -25.87 4.37
N GLY A 87 -4.51 -25.03 3.64
CA GLY A 87 -4.89 -23.70 4.12
C GLY A 87 -6.13 -23.19 3.42
N THR A 88 -6.48 -21.97 3.78
CA THR A 88 -7.67 -21.29 3.26
C THR A 88 -7.28 -19.98 2.58
N TYR A 89 -8.17 -19.47 1.73
CA TYR A 89 -8.05 -18.15 1.14
C TYR A 89 -9.41 -17.52 0.93
N SER A 90 -9.44 -16.21 0.84
CA SER A 90 -10.62 -15.43 0.53
C SER A 90 -10.22 -14.28 -0.38
N ILE A 91 -10.75 -14.29 -1.60
CA ILE A 91 -10.44 -13.31 -2.65
C ILE A 91 -11.74 -12.68 -3.11
N SER A 92 -11.77 -11.35 -3.12
CA SER A 92 -12.89 -10.58 -3.67
C SER A 92 -12.88 -10.58 -5.20
N ALA A 93 -14.00 -10.17 -5.81
CA ALA A 93 -14.06 -9.97 -7.25
C ALA A 93 -13.03 -8.95 -7.76
N SER A 94 -12.63 -7.98 -6.92
CA SER A 94 -11.55 -7.05 -7.24
C SER A 94 -10.16 -7.67 -7.30
N GLY A 95 -10.03 -8.96 -6.94
CA GLY A 95 -8.76 -9.66 -6.83
C GLY A 95 -8.06 -9.47 -5.48
N TYR A 96 -8.48 -8.50 -4.67
CA TYR A 96 -7.91 -8.25 -3.35
C TYR A 96 -8.42 -9.26 -2.33
N GLY A 97 -7.53 -9.72 -1.46
CA GLY A 97 -7.88 -10.67 -0.42
C GLY A 97 -6.64 -11.22 0.29
N PHE A 98 -6.80 -12.40 0.87
CA PHE A 98 -5.72 -13.03 1.63
C PHE A 98 -5.70 -14.54 1.43
N ILE A 99 -4.53 -15.13 1.69
CA ILE A 99 -4.34 -16.57 1.87
C ILE A 99 -3.73 -16.82 3.24
N SER A 100 -4.13 -17.92 3.92
CA SER A 100 -3.43 -18.33 5.13
C SER A 100 -1.98 -18.72 4.80
N SER A 101 -1.06 -18.42 5.70
CA SER A 101 0.36 -18.68 5.47
C SER A 101 0.65 -20.16 5.24
N PRO A 102 1.38 -20.54 4.19
CA PRO A 102 1.84 -21.91 4.01
C PRO A 102 3.00 -22.29 4.95
N ASN A 103 3.46 -21.35 5.77
CA ASN A 103 4.54 -21.61 6.72
C ASN A 103 4.02 -22.49 7.88
N PRO A 104 4.53 -23.73 8.03
CA PRO A 104 4.07 -24.63 9.08
C PRO A 104 4.38 -24.17 10.51
N ARG A 105 5.29 -23.21 10.67
CA ARG A 105 5.59 -22.60 11.97
C ARG A 105 4.59 -21.53 12.37
N TYR A 106 3.96 -20.90 11.37
CA TYR A 106 3.04 -19.76 11.56
C TYR A 106 1.73 -19.96 10.77
N PRO A 107 0.99 -21.06 11.04
CA PRO A 107 -0.19 -21.42 10.26
C PRO A 107 -1.40 -20.51 10.53
N GLY A 108 -1.31 -19.62 11.52
CA GLY A 108 -2.36 -18.66 11.86
C GLY A 108 -2.20 -17.29 11.19
N ASP A 109 -1.08 -17.08 10.48
CA ASP A 109 -0.85 -15.81 9.80
C ASP A 109 -1.51 -15.78 8.42
N TYR A 110 -1.80 -14.59 7.95
CA TYR A 110 -2.41 -14.35 6.64
C TYR A 110 -1.49 -13.51 5.76
N ILE A 111 -1.49 -13.82 4.48
CA ILE A 111 -0.79 -13.08 3.44
C ILE A 111 -1.83 -12.26 2.69
N TYR A 112 -1.75 -10.95 2.80
CA TYR A 112 -2.65 -10.02 2.12
C TYR A 112 -2.08 -9.64 0.77
N GLY A 113 -2.91 -9.57 -0.25
CA GLY A 113 -2.45 -9.24 -1.58
C GLY A 113 -3.53 -9.25 -2.64
N LEU A 114 -3.09 -9.34 -3.88
CA LEU A 114 -3.94 -9.29 -5.04
C LEU A 114 -3.71 -10.47 -5.97
N VAL A 115 -4.80 -10.97 -6.52
CA VAL A 115 -4.80 -11.81 -7.72
C VAL A 115 -5.04 -10.92 -8.94
N SER A 116 -4.08 -10.88 -9.86
CA SER A 116 -4.25 -10.17 -11.14
C SER A 116 -5.23 -10.89 -12.07
N GLN A 117 -5.65 -10.22 -13.14
CA GLN A 117 -6.48 -10.83 -14.17
C GLN A 117 -5.83 -12.07 -14.83
N GLN A 118 -4.49 -12.18 -14.80
CA GLN A 118 -3.74 -13.33 -15.29
C GLN A 118 -3.62 -14.47 -14.26
N GLY A 119 -4.21 -14.30 -13.08
CA GLY A 119 -4.15 -15.26 -11.98
C GLY A 119 -2.84 -15.21 -11.17
N ILE A 120 -1.99 -14.22 -11.36
CA ILE A 120 -0.78 -14.03 -10.54
C ILE A 120 -1.20 -13.47 -9.19
N PHE A 121 -0.75 -14.09 -8.09
CA PHE A 121 -0.93 -13.56 -6.73
C PHE A 121 0.39 -13.02 -6.20
N VAL A 122 0.34 -11.82 -5.65
CA VAL A 122 1.44 -11.19 -4.92
C VAL A 122 0.90 -10.68 -3.60
N GLY A 123 1.62 -10.92 -2.52
CA GLY A 123 1.21 -10.49 -1.20
C GLY A 123 2.33 -10.54 -0.17
N SER A 124 2.02 -10.05 1.00
CA SER A 124 2.89 -10.00 2.17
C SER A 124 2.06 -10.23 3.43
N SER A 125 2.62 -10.93 4.41
CA SER A 125 2.02 -11.03 5.73
C SER A 125 2.62 -9.97 6.63
N THR A 126 1.96 -8.84 6.70
CA THR A 126 2.42 -7.71 7.50
C THR A 126 1.91 -7.79 8.94
N GLU A 127 0.87 -8.57 9.19
CA GLU A 127 0.33 -8.80 10.53
C GLU A 127 1.17 -9.73 11.35
N ASN A 128 2.19 -9.24 11.94
CA ASN A 128 3.14 -10.17 12.40
C ASN A 128 3.26 -10.21 13.91
N THR A 129 2.62 -11.20 14.53
CA THR A 129 2.85 -11.54 15.92
C THR A 129 4.23 -12.17 16.18
N ASN A 130 5.04 -12.41 15.15
CA ASN A 130 6.26 -13.20 15.20
C ASN A 130 7.53 -12.47 14.78
N GLY A 131 7.45 -11.21 14.35
CA GLY A 131 8.61 -10.36 14.05
C GLY A 131 9.37 -10.74 12.79
N TYR A 132 8.69 -11.22 11.74
CA TYR A 132 9.31 -11.48 10.44
C TYR A 132 8.74 -10.59 9.34
N ASN A 133 9.49 -10.43 8.29
CA ASN A 133 9.11 -9.73 7.07
C ASN A 133 9.09 -10.73 5.92
N ASP A 134 8.05 -10.73 5.09
CA ASP A 134 7.91 -11.71 4.03
C ASP A 134 7.39 -11.13 2.72
N MET A 135 7.58 -11.89 1.66
CA MET A 135 6.96 -11.66 0.38
C MET A 135 6.58 -12.99 -0.26
N PHE A 136 5.34 -13.07 -0.71
CA PHE A 136 4.77 -14.23 -1.40
C PHE A 136 4.44 -13.90 -2.85
N VAL A 137 4.86 -14.77 -3.77
CA VAL A 137 4.53 -14.68 -5.19
C VAL A 137 4.06 -16.05 -5.67
N ALA A 138 2.95 -16.10 -6.39
CA ALA A 138 2.46 -17.32 -7.04
C ALA A 138 1.90 -17.02 -8.44
N ALA A 139 2.12 -17.95 -9.37
CA ALA A 139 1.52 -17.89 -10.70
C ALA A 139 1.04 -19.27 -11.16
N PRO A 140 -0.05 -19.31 -11.97
CA PRO A 140 -0.55 -20.57 -12.52
C PRO A 140 0.53 -21.30 -13.33
N LEU A 141 0.69 -22.59 -13.10
CA LEU A 141 1.56 -23.41 -13.93
C LEU A 141 1.05 -23.43 -15.38
N ALA A 142 1.95 -23.12 -16.30
CA ALA A 142 1.65 -23.23 -17.72
C ALA A 142 1.47 -24.70 -18.14
N SER A 143 0.49 -24.97 -18.99
CA SER A 143 0.27 -26.26 -19.61
C SER A 143 0.11 -26.08 -21.14
N PRO A 144 1.00 -26.63 -21.97
CA PRO A 144 2.16 -27.47 -21.63
C PRO A 144 3.23 -26.70 -20.84
N MET A 145 4.09 -27.44 -20.13
CA MET A 145 5.20 -26.85 -19.37
C MET A 145 6.10 -26.01 -20.29
N PRO A 146 6.63 -24.87 -19.80
CA PRO A 146 7.52 -24.02 -20.56
C PRO A 146 8.78 -24.74 -21.01
N THR A 147 9.25 -24.33 -22.17
CA THR A 147 10.50 -24.79 -22.80
C THR A 147 11.37 -23.57 -23.14
N ALA A 148 12.55 -23.78 -23.69
CA ALA A 148 13.42 -22.70 -24.13
C ALA A 148 12.71 -21.69 -25.06
N ALA A 149 11.81 -22.16 -25.92
CA ALA A 149 11.07 -21.34 -26.86
C ALA A 149 10.14 -20.31 -26.15
N ASN A 150 9.72 -20.58 -24.92
CA ASN A 150 8.91 -19.66 -24.12
C ASN A 150 9.77 -18.56 -23.48
N PHE A 151 11.07 -18.78 -23.33
CA PHE A 151 12.01 -17.78 -22.83
C PHE A 151 12.62 -17.02 -24.00
N SER A 152 11.89 -16.05 -24.50
CA SER A 152 12.31 -15.23 -25.65
C SER A 152 11.93 -13.78 -25.48
N GLY A 153 12.81 -12.89 -25.92
CA GLY A 153 12.67 -11.44 -25.77
C GLY A 153 13.47 -10.88 -24.60
N THR A 154 13.24 -9.63 -24.29
CA THR A 154 13.96 -8.90 -23.25
C THR A 154 13.17 -8.88 -21.96
N TYR A 155 13.81 -9.25 -20.88
CA TYR A 155 13.26 -9.23 -19.52
C TYR A 155 14.12 -8.34 -18.62
N VAL A 156 13.49 -7.53 -17.81
CA VAL A 156 14.14 -6.84 -16.70
C VAL A 156 13.83 -7.61 -15.43
N PHE A 157 14.86 -7.88 -14.64
CA PHE A 157 14.79 -8.59 -13.38
C PHE A 157 15.15 -7.69 -12.21
N SER A 158 14.47 -7.89 -11.10
CA SER A 158 14.84 -7.45 -9.76
C SER A 158 15.13 -8.69 -8.91
N ASP A 159 16.20 -8.68 -8.14
CA ASP A 159 16.59 -9.77 -7.26
C ASP A 159 16.94 -9.18 -5.89
N LEU A 160 16.30 -9.70 -4.85
CA LEU A 160 16.61 -9.43 -3.46
C LEU A 160 17.24 -10.69 -2.88
N ASP A 161 18.50 -10.62 -2.51
CA ASP A 161 19.27 -11.74 -1.99
C ASP A 161 19.74 -11.44 -0.58
N LEU A 162 19.85 -12.49 0.22
CA LEU A 162 20.35 -12.46 1.57
C LEU A 162 21.64 -13.26 1.66
N VAL A 163 22.74 -12.59 1.89
CA VAL A 163 24.07 -13.21 1.91
C VAL A 163 24.50 -13.48 3.34
N GLY A 164 24.88 -14.72 3.62
CA GLY A 164 25.51 -15.10 4.87
C GLY A 164 24.54 -15.35 6.03
N ALA A 165 23.24 -15.51 5.78
CA ALA A 165 22.29 -15.93 6.80
C ALA A 165 22.69 -17.32 7.34
N ALA A 166 23.29 -17.33 8.51
CA ALA A 166 23.61 -18.55 9.25
C ALA A 166 23.24 -18.31 10.71
N GLN A 167 22.99 -19.40 11.43
CA GLN A 167 22.60 -19.35 12.83
C GLN A 167 23.50 -18.37 13.63
N GLY A 168 22.89 -17.31 14.16
CA GLY A 168 23.55 -16.32 15.00
C GLY A 168 24.55 -15.41 14.27
N GLN A 169 24.51 -15.35 12.95
CA GLN A 169 25.31 -14.42 12.16
C GLN A 169 24.41 -13.41 11.46
N PRO A 170 24.75 -12.11 11.51
CA PRO A 170 24.07 -11.09 10.73
C PRO A 170 24.15 -11.42 9.23
N ALA A 171 23.07 -11.19 8.51
CA ALA A 171 23.03 -11.38 7.07
C ALA A 171 23.05 -10.05 6.33
N GLY A 172 23.87 -9.96 5.30
CA GLY A 172 23.87 -8.80 4.41
C GLY A 172 22.76 -8.92 3.36
N MET A 173 22.00 -7.85 3.15
CA MET A 173 21.02 -7.77 2.09
C MET A 173 21.64 -7.21 0.81
N LEU A 174 21.26 -7.77 -0.33
CA LEU A 174 21.62 -7.30 -1.67
C LEU A 174 20.33 -7.00 -2.46
N SER A 175 20.27 -5.84 -3.07
CA SER A 175 19.20 -5.47 -3.98
C SER A 175 19.79 -5.16 -5.35
N MET A 176 19.32 -5.82 -6.41
CA MET A 176 19.93 -5.70 -7.72
C MET A 176 18.89 -5.71 -8.84
N MET A 177 19.25 -5.08 -9.95
CA MET A 177 18.47 -5.07 -11.17
C MET A 177 19.36 -5.36 -12.38
N PHE A 178 18.85 -6.18 -13.31
CA PHE A 178 19.55 -6.53 -14.54
C PHE A 178 18.58 -6.88 -15.67
N THR A 179 19.11 -6.94 -16.88
CA THR A 179 18.34 -7.27 -18.07
C THR A 179 18.89 -8.54 -18.70
N LEU A 180 18.01 -9.49 -19.03
CA LEU A 180 18.33 -10.64 -19.86
C LEU A 180 17.58 -10.55 -21.19
N THR A 181 18.30 -10.74 -22.28
CA THR A 181 17.69 -10.92 -23.60
C THR A 181 17.87 -12.38 -24.00
N ALA A 182 16.78 -13.11 -24.04
CA ALA A 182 16.75 -14.53 -24.38
C ALA A 182 16.30 -14.72 -25.84
N ASP A 183 16.96 -15.64 -26.55
CA ASP A 183 16.73 -15.87 -27.99
C ASP A 183 15.69 -16.98 -28.30
N GLY A 184 15.07 -17.54 -27.27
CA GLY A 184 14.16 -18.68 -27.39
C GLY A 184 14.88 -20.04 -27.52
N ALA A 185 16.21 -20.07 -27.45
CA ALA A 185 17.06 -21.26 -27.43
C ALA A 185 17.96 -21.29 -26.18
N CYS A 186 17.63 -20.50 -25.16
CA CYS A 186 18.39 -20.39 -23.92
C CYS A 186 19.80 -19.77 -24.06
N HIS A 187 20.01 -18.86 -24.99
CA HIS A 187 21.24 -18.07 -25.05
C HIS A 187 20.94 -16.63 -24.60
N PHE A 188 21.78 -16.07 -23.75
CA PHE A 188 21.60 -14.75 -23.16
C PHE A 188 22.73 -13.77 -23.48
N GLY A 189 23.91 -14.27 -23.85
CA GLY A 189 25.10 -13.46 -24.00
C GLY A 189 25.64 -12.91 -22.66
N THR A 190 26.15 -11.69 -22.70
CA THR A 190 26.71 -11.02 -21.52
C THR A 190 25.66 -10.11 -20.90
N THR A 191 25.49 -10.23 -19.60
CA THR A 191 24.57 -9.41 -18.80
C THR A 191 25.34 -8.53 -17.83
N THR A 192 24.86 -7.32 -17.60
CA THR A 192 25.36 -6.43 -16.56
C THR A 192 24.33 -6.37 -15.43
N VAL A 193 24.75 -6.85 -14.26
CA VAL A 193 23.96 -6.75 -13.02
C VAL A 193 24.44 -5.52 -12.27
N THR A 194 23.51 -4.64 -11.91
CA THR A 194 23.81 -3.46 -11.08
C THR A 194 23.03 -3.57 -9.78
N GLY A 195 23.69 -3.40 -8.65
CA GLY A 195 23.05 -3.58 -7.36
C GLY A 195 23.76 -2.87 -6.23
N TYR A 196 23.17 -2.97 -5.06
CA TYR A 196 23.64 -2.36 -3.83
C TYR A 196 23.73 -3.43 -2.74
N ALA A 197 24.63 -3.23 -1.79
CA ALA A 197 24.86 -4.15 -0.67
C ALA A 197 24.89 -3.35 0.64
N GLY A 198 24.13 -3.76 1.63
CA GLY A 198 24.07 -3.13 2.94
C GLY A 198 23.82 -1.61 2.81
N THR A 199 24.52 -0.81 3.56
CA THR A 199 24.35 0.66 3.64
C THR A 199 25.05 1.45 2.52
N THR A 200 25.55 0.80 1.46
CA THR A 200 26.28 1.48 0.39
C THR A 200 25.37 2.34 -0.47
N THR A 201 25.83 3.54 -0.80
CA THR A 201 25.14 4.45 -1.73
C THR A 201 25.71 4.38 -3.15
N THR A 202 26.84 3.71 -3.34
CA THR A 202 27.47 3.51 -4.65
C THR A 202 27.14 2.12 -5.17
N PRO A 203 26.58 2.00 -6.38
CA PRO A 203 26.22 0.70 -6.93
C PRO A 203 27.47 -0.13 -7.27
N TYR A 204 27.36 -1.42 -7.02
CA TYR A 204 28.27 -2.41 -7.58
C TYR A 204 27.83 -2.79 -8.99
N THR A 205 28.77 -3.18 -9.82
CA THR A 205 28.52 -3.69 -11.17
C THR A 205 29.19 -5.04 -11.34
N GLN A 206 28.41 -6.02 -11.72
CA GLN A 206 28.87 -7.37 -12.06
C GLN A 206 28.59 -7.67 -13.51
N ILE A 207 29.61 -8.01 -14.28
CA ILE A 207 29.46 -8.46 -15.66
C ILE A 207 29.50 -9.99 -15.68
N SER A 208 28.42 -10.59 -16.14
CA SER A 208 28.27 -12.05 -16.18
C SER A 208 28.01 -12.51 -17.60
N THR A 209 28.80 -13.44 -18.09
CA THR A 209 28.49 -14.17 -19.32
C THR A 209 27.73 -15.42 -18.95
N LEU A 210 26.47 -15.48 -19.37
CA LEU A 210 25.59 -16.61 -19.11
C LEU A 210 25.63 -17.54 -20.33
N PRO A 211 26.17 -18.76 -20.17
CA PRO A 211 26.40 -19.63 -21.34
C PRO A 211 25.08 -20.09 -21.94
N THR A 212 24.21 -20.67 -21.16
CA THR A 212 22.89 -21.20 -21.57
C THR A 212 22.01 -21.40 -20.34
N CYS A 213 20.71 -21.65 -20.54
CA CYS A 213 19.85 -22.23 -19.52
C CYS A 213 19.50 -23.69 -19.86
N SER A 214 19.01 -24.41 -18.87
CA SER A 214 18.31 -25.66 -19.05
C SER A 214 16.88 -25.52 -18.51
N PHE A 215 15.99 -26.43 -18.88
CA PHE A 215 14.65 -26.46 -18.30
C PHE A 215 14.50 -27.71 -17.43
N SER A 216 14.03 -27.50 -16.21
CA SER A 216 13.77 -28.56 -15.24
C SER A 216 12.43 -28.28 -14.55
N ASN A 217 11.51 -29.23 -14.65
CA ASN A 217 10.18 -29.15 -13.99
C ASN A 217 9.43 -27.84 -14.27
N GLY A 218 9.51 -27.32 -15.50
CA GLY A 218 8.84 -26.08 -15.90
C GLY A 218 9.60 -24.78 -15.57
N ALA A 219 10.74 -24.87 -14.90
CA ALA A 219 11.61 -23.73 -14.64
C ALA A 219 12.75 -23.64 -15.66
N ALA A 220 13.11 -22.44 -16.08
CA ALA A 220 14.40 -22.17 -16.67
C ALA A 220 15.46 -22.09 -15.57
N VAL A 221 16.48 -22.93 -15.67
CA VAL A 221 17.61 -22.94 -14.73
C VAL A 221 18.74 -22.12 -15.35
N VAL A 222 18.95 -20.91 -14.85
CA VAL A 222 20.01 -19.99 -15.27
C VAL A 222 21.13 -20.03 -14.25
N THR A 223 22.38 -20.18 -14.71
CA THR A 223 23.54 -20.30 -13.81
C THR A 223 24.41 -19.06 -13.93
N PHE A 224 24.51 -18.32 -12.83
CA PHE A 224 25.45 -17.21 -12.66
C PHE A 224 26.80 -17.72 -12.14
N PRO A 225 27.91 -17.01 -12.45
CA PRO A 225 29.23 -17.35 -11.91
C PRO A 225 29.24 -17.35 -10.37
N THR A 226 29.90 -18.32 -9.76
CA THR A 226 29.97 -18.47 -8.29
C THR A 226 30.91 -17.48 -7.60
N ASN A 227 31.67 -16.70 -8.38
CA ASN A 227 32.53 -15.62 -7.87
C ASN A 227 31.95 -14.22 -8.09
N GLY A 228 30.66 -14.13 -8.41
CA GLY A 228 29.94 -12.87 -8.52
C GLY A 228 29.78 -12.19 -7.16
N LEU A 229 29.77 -10.87 -7.17
CA LEU A 229 29.52 -10.09 -5.94
C LEU A 229 28.03 -9.96 -5.63
N LEU A 230 27.21 -9.85 -6.67
CA LEU A 230 25.78 -9.55 -6.54
C LEU A 230 24.91 -10.79 -6.66
N THR A 231 24.95 -11.48 -7.80
CA THR A 231 24.17 -12.70 -8.01
C THR A 231 25.06 -13.88 -8.38
N GLN A 232 24.78 -15.04 -7.83
CA GLN A 232 25.60 -16.23 -7.93
C GLN A 232 24.77 -17.50 -8.06
N GLY A 233 25.39 -18.54 -8.60
CA GLY A 233 24.83 -19.89 -8.63
C GLY A 233 23.62 -20.05 -9.54
N GLN A 234 22.86 -21.09 -9.30
CA GLN A 234 21.69 -21.42 -10.09
C GLN A 234 20.46 -20.68 -9.60
N LYS A 235 19.71 -20.09 -10.52
CA LYS A 235 18.40 -19.50 -10.29
C LYS A 235 17.36 -20.28 -11.09
N TYR A 236 16.31 -20.74 -10.41
CA TYR A 236 15.17 -21.42 -11.00
C TYR A 236 14.08 -20.38 -11.27
N LEU A 237 13.79 -20.15 -12.54
CA LEU A 237 12.88 -19.11 -12.99
C LEU A 237 11.61 -19.74 -13.56
N TYR A 238 10.48 -19.50 -12.94
CA TYR A 238 9.15 -19.96 -13.34
C TYR A 238 8.42 -18.85 -14.08
N PHE A 239 7.64 -19.21 -15.08
CA PHE A 239 6.94 -18.29 -15.96
C PHE A 239 5.45 -18.28 -15.66
N SER A 240 4.84 -17.08 -15.68
CA SER A 240 3.40 -16.96 -15.83
C SER A 240 2.94 -17.63 -17.14
N LYS A 241 1.67 -18.00 -17.20
CA LYS A 241 1.10 -18.73 -18.35
C LYS A 241 1.33 -18.03 -19.70
N ASP A 242 1.35 -16.70 -19.71
CA ASP A 242 1.59 -15.87 -20.90
C ASP A 242 3.08 -15.57 -21.16
N GLY A 243 3.97 -15.98 -20.24
CA GLY A 243 5.42 -15.75 -20.32
C GLY A 243 5.87 -14.31 -20.08
N ASN A 244 4.98 -13.42 -19.63
CA ASN A 244 5.30 -12.01 -19.43
C ASN A 244 5.82 -11.69 -18.03
N PHE A 245 5.58 -12.57 -17.06
CA PHE A 245 6.11 -12.49 -15.71
C PHE A 245 6.93 -13.73 -15.38
N VAL A 246 8.02 -13.51 -14.69
CA VAL A 246 8.97 -14.55 -14.28
C VAL A 246 9.30 -14.35 -12.81
N PHE A 247 9.38 -15.41 -12.04
CA PHE A 247 9.81 -15.34 -10.65
C PHE A 247 10.46 -16.63 -10.19
N GLY A 248 11.18 -16.58 -9.08
CA GLY A 248 11.85 -17.73 -8.54
C GLY A 248 12.98 -17.36 -7.59
N GLY A 249 14.06 -18.12 -7.67
CA GLY A 249 15.24 -17.91 -6.84
C GLY A 249 16.15 -19.14 -6.82
N SER A 250 17.09 -19.15 -5.90
CA SER A 250 18.04 -20.22 -5.68
C SER A 250 17.35 -21.46 -5.10
N PRO A 251 17.77 -22.68 -5.48
CA PRO A 251 17.34 -23.91 -4.81
C PRO A 251 17.97 -24.01 -3.41
N TYR A 252 17.37 -24.77 -2.51
CA TYR A 252 17.87 -24.95 -1.14
C TYR A 252 19.29 -25.54 -1.05
N THR A 253 19.73 -26.21 -2.08
CA THR A 253 21.09 -26.74 -2.22
C THR A 253 22.07 -25.75 -2.88
N GLY A 254 21.57 -24.58 -3.24
CA GLY A 254 22.31 -23.54 -3.96
C GLY A 254 23.00 -22.54 -3.07
N TYR A 255 23.49 -21.49 -3.70
CA TYR A 255 24.06 -20.32 -3.05
C TYR A 255 22.91 -19.40 -2.59
N ASN A 256 22.90 -19.02 -1.33
CA ASN A 256 21.90 -18.11 -0.75
C ASN A 256 20.46 -18.49 -1.15
N PRO A 257 19.88 -19.55 -0.58
CA PRO A 257 18.58 -20.06 -1.02
C PRO A 257 17.39 -19.19 -0.59
N TRP A 258 17.63 -18.08 0.07
CA TRP A 258 16.61 -17.18 0.63
C TRP A 258 16.37 -15.94 -0.22
N ASP A 259 16.78 -15.97 -1.48
CA ASP A 259 16.55 -14.90 -2.44
C ASP A 259 15.11 -14.92 -3.01
N MET A 260 14.67 -13.77 -3.47
CA MET A 260 13.48 -13.61 -4.30
C MET A 260 13.85 -12.87 -5.56
N ILE A 261 13.70 -13.55 -6.70
CA ILE A 261 13.91 -12.95 -8.01
C ILE A 261 12.57 -12.82 -8.74
N VAL A 262 12.31 -11.65 -9.30
CA VAL A 262 11.15 -11.38 -10.14
C VAL A 262 11.59 -10.71 -11.43
N GLY A 263 10.88 -10.96 -12.52
CA GLY A 263 11.20 -10.39 -13.81
C GLY A 263 9.96 -10.12 -14.66
N VAL A 264 10.01 -9.07 -15.45
CA VAL A 264 8.95 -8.71 -16.38
C VAL A 264 9.49 -8.61 -17.80
N LYS A 265 8.71 -9.14 -18.74
CA LYS A 265 9.01 -8.98 -20.16
C LYS A 265 8.68 -7.57 -20.59
N VAL A 266 9.68 -6.88 -21.16
CA VAL A 266 9.52 -5.53 -21.67
C VAL A 266 9.36 -5.55 -23.18
N SER A 267 8.49 -4.68 -23.69
CA SER A 267 8.28 -4.49 -25.12
C SER A 267 9.05 -3.26 -25.62
N SER A 268 9.26 -3.18 -26.92
CA SER A 268 9.91 -2.02 -27.56
C SER A 268 9.05 -0.76 -27.59
N GLY A 269 7.75 -0.85 -27.24
CA GLY A 269 6.83 0.28 -27.17
C GLY A 269 6.70 0.83 -25.75
N THR A 270 6.10 2.01 -25.62
CA THR A 270 5.72 2.54 -24.30
C THR A 270 4.59 1.69 -23.72
N PRO A 271 4.75 1.09 -22.52
CA PRO A 271 3.69 0.32 -21.90
C PRO A 271 2.52 1.21 -21.51
N ASN A 272 1.31 0.66 -21.50
CA ASN A 272 0.13 1.33 -20.94
C ASN A 272 0.14 1.20 -19.41
N PHE A 273 0.91 2.06 -18.75
CA PHE A 273 1.00 2.11 -17.30
C PHE A 273 -0.03 3.14 -16.79
N SER A 274 -1.21 2.66 -16.40
CA SER A 274 -2.39 3.47 -16.04
C SER A 274 -3.31 2.72 -15.08
N ASP A 275 -4.19 3.44 -14.44
CA ASP A 275 -5.22 2.92 -13.54
C ASP A 275 -4.66 2.42 -12.19
N LEU A 276 -5.39 1.55 -11.52
CA LEU A 276 -5.06 1.05 -10.19
C LEU A 276 -4.21 -0.22 -10.25
N TYR A 277 -3.18 -0.27 -9.43
CA TYR A 277 -2.37 -1.45 -9.15
C TYR A 277 -2.39 -1.75 -7.66
N TYR A 278 -2.27 -3.02 -7.31
CA TYR A 278 -1.95 -3.45 -5.96
C TYR A 278 -0.51 -3.92 -5.90
N GLN A 279 0.15 -3.61 -4.81
CA GLN A 279 1.55 -3.90 -4.62
C GLN A 279 1.83 -4.62 -3.32
N ALA A 280 2.89 -5.41 -3.32
CA ALA A 280 3.55 -5.88 -2.12
C ALA A 280 5.07 -5.81 -2.30
N GLY A 281 5.79 -5.71 -1.21
CA GLY A 281 7.24 -5.62 -1.25
C GLY A 281 7.88 -5.79 0.11
N ILE A 282 9.20 -5.90 0.05
CA ILE A 282 10.12 -5.84 1.19
C ILE A 282 11.06 -4.67 0.93
N ASP A 283 11.29 -3.83 1.91
CA ASP A 283 12.32 -2.80 1.83
C ASP A 283 13.10 -2.67 3.15
N GLU A 284 14.36 -2.29 3.01
CA GLU A 284 15.22 -1.86 4.10
C GLU A 284 15.43 -0.35 3.95
N LEU A 285 14.79 0.43 4.80
CA LEU A 285 14.86 1.88 4.77
C LEU A 285 15.52 2.41 6.04
N GLY A 286 16.74 2.95 5.90
CA GLY A 286 17.48 3.53 7.02
C GLY A 286 17.91 2.52 8.07
N GLY A 287 18.18 1.28 7.70
CA GLY A 287 18.56 0.19 8.58
C GLY A 287 17.39 -0.54 9.25
N TYR A 288 16.17 -0.33 8.76
CA TYR A 288 14.97 -1.06 9.18
C TYR A 288 14.42 -1.85 8.00
N LEU A 289 14.18 -3.13 8.24
CA LEU A 289 13.50 -4.00 7.30
C LEU A 289 12.00 -3.94 7.55
N ASP A 290 11.24 -3.68 6.50
CA ASP A 290 9.79 -3.70 6.55
C ASP A 290 9.22 -4.46 5.36
N THR A 291 8.07 -5.08 5.56
CA THR A 291 7.20 -5.51 4.47
C THR A 291 5.99 -4.61 4.39
N PHE A 292 5.54 -4.40 3.17
CA PHE A 292 4.38 -3.56 2.92
C PHE A 292 3.49 -4.17 1.85
N TYR A 293 2.22 -3.83 1.92
CA TYR A 293 1.29 -4.00 0.83
C TYR A 293 0.42 -2.75 0.68
N GLY A 294 -0.23 -2.60 -0.44
CA GLY A 294 -1.05 -1.43 -0.68
C GLY A 294 -1.40 -1.27 -2.15
N SER A 295 -1.46 -0.05 -2.61
CA SER A 295 -1.88 0.26 -3.96
C SER A 295 -1.12 1.41 -4.58
N LEU A 296 -1.17 1.44 -5.91
CA LEU A 296 -0.71 2.55 -6.75
C LEU A 296 -1.89 2.97 -7.61
N ASP A 297 -2.28 4.22 -7.54
CA ASP A 297 -3.24 4.80 -8.46
C ASP A 297 -2.54 5.78 -9.39
N LEU A 298 -2.77 5.60 -10.70
CA LEU A 298 -2.22 6.46 -11.75
C LEU A 298 -3.37 7.27 -12.35
N PRO A 299 -3.71 8.42 -11.76
CA PRO A 299 -4.89 9.16 -12.16
C PRO A 299 -4.73 9.71 -13.58
N ALA A 300 -5.70 9.41 -14.45
CA ALA A 300 -5.68 9.80 -15.85
C ALA A 300 -5.57 11.32 -16.07
N LEU A 301 -6.09 12.11 -15.13
CA LEU A 301 -6.03 13.58 -15.16
C LEU A 301 -4.65 14.15 -14.78
N HIS A 302 -3.77 13.32 -14.23
CA HIS A 302 -2.44 13.70 -13.79
C HIS A 302 -1.37 12.73 -14.32
N PRO A 303 -1.10 12.71 -15.64
CA PRO A 303 -0.09 11.84 -16.24
C PRO A 303 1.26 12.02 -15.55
N GLN A 304 1.99 10.92 -15.38
CA GLN A 304 3.28 10.83 -14.70
C GLN A 304 3.24 11.06 -13.18
N THR A 305 2.07 11.01 -12.57
CA THR A 305 1.89 11.03 -11.11
C THR A 305 1.39 9.67 -10.65
N ILE A 306 1.93 9.17 -9.57
CA ILE A 306 1.48 7.98 -8.87
C ILE A 306 1.01 8.43 -7.48
N MET A 307 -0.23 8.11 -7.13
CA MET A 307 -0.68 8.14 -5.76
C MET A 307 -0.36 6.78 -5.16
N GLU A 308 0.56 6.73 -4.22
CA GLU A 308 1.02 5.50 -3.62
C GLU A 308 0.48 5.39 -2.19
N HIS A 309 -0.14 4.27 -1.89
CA HIS A 309 -0.53 3.87 -0.56
C HIS A 309 0.25 2.64 -0.14
N GLN A 310 0.78 2.66 1.09
CA GLN A 310 1.47 1.54 1.72
C GLN A 310 0.93 1.33 3.13
N ARG A 311 0.58 0.08 3.44
CA ARG A 311 0.32 -0.37 4.79
C ARG A 311 1.50 -1.21 5.27
N ILE A 312 2.04 -0.85 6.41
CA ILE A 312 3.12 -1.56 7.11
C ILE A 312 2.56 -1.98 8.46
N GLU A 313 2.71 -3.25 8.79
CA GLU A 313 2.39 -3.79 10.10
C GLU A 313 3.65 -4.38 10.69
N ASP A 314 4.03 -3.96 11.89
CA ASP A 314 5.23 -4.40 12.58
C ASP A 314 5.00 -4.37 14.09
N LEU A 315 5.25 -5.49 14.75
CA LEU A 315 5.11 -5.65 16.20
C LEU A 315 6.01 -4.74 17.02
N PHE A 316 7.13 -4.33 16.46
CA PHE A 316 8.11 -3.48 17.15
C PHE A 316 7.73 -2.02 17.13
N TYR A 317 6.69 -1.65 16.37
CA TYR A 317 6.18 -0.29 16.31
C TYR A 317 4.92 -0.10 17.18
N THR A 318 4.68 1.11 17.57
CA THR A 318 3.43 1.52 18.23
C THR A 318 2.91 2.76 17.52
N PRO A 319 1.79 2.67 16.82
CA PRO A 319 0.91 1.51 16.64
C PRO A 319 1.55 0.42 15.79
N ALA A 320 1.07 -0.82 15.94
CA ALA A 320 1.59 -1.97 15.20
C ALA A 320 1.28 -1.94 13.70
N ALA A 321 0.32 -1.12 13.28
CA ALA A 321 -0.01 -0.91 11.88
C ALA A 321 0.02 0.58 11.54
N THR A 322 0.57 0.93 10.39
CA THR A 322 0.64 2.31 9.90
C THR A 322 0.32 2.38 8.42
N ASP A 323 -0.62 3.25 8.05
CA ASP A 323 -0.94 3.60 6.68
C ASP A 323 -0.22 4.86 6.24
N SER A 324 0.35 4.84 5.05
CA SER A 324 1.00 5.99 4.43
C SER A 324 0.44 6.25 3.05
N THR A 325 0.03 7.48 2.79
CA THR A 325 -0.41 7.91 1.45
C THR A 325 0.41 9.11 1.01
N TYR A 326 1.05 8.99 -0.14
CA TYR A 326 1.94 10.01 -0.68
C TYR A 326 1.90 10.04 -2.20
N LEU A 327 2.50 11.08 -2.78
CA LEU A 327 2.65 11.21 -4.22
C LEU A 327 4.07 10.83 -4.65
N ASP A 328 4.16 10.14 -5.77
CA ASP A 328 5.39 9.93 -6.50
C ASP A 328 5.23 10.39 -7.96
N SER A 329 6.32 10.54 -8.66
CA SER A 329 6.32 10.90 -10.06
C SER A 329 7.22 9.97 -10.86
N TYR A 330 6.85 9.70 -12.10
CA TYR A 330 7.63 8.84 -12.96
C TYR A 330 7.77 9.42 -14.37
N THR A 331 8.87 9.04 -15.02
CA THR A 331 9.05 9.26 -16.45
C THR A 331 9.65 8.01 -17.05
N LEU A 332 8.85 7.27 -17.81
CA LEU A 332 9.32 6.04 -18.45
C LEU A 332 10.37 6.36 -19.51
N THR A 333 11.48 5.63 -19.44
CA THR A 333 12.50 5.61 -20.48
C THR A 333 12.07 4.73 -21.65
N SER A 334 12.83 4.74 -22.75
CA SER A 334 12.59 3.86 -23.91
C SER A 334 12.68 2.35 -23.59
N GLY A 335 13.26 1.97 -22.45
CA GLY A 335 13.32 0.60 -21.95
C GLY A 335 12.20 0.24 -20.97
N ALA A 336 11.14 1.06 -20.90
CA ALA A 336 10.03 0.89 -19.94
C ALA A 336 10.47 0.90 -18.46
N THR A 337 11.54 1.63 -18.16
CA THR A 337 12.08 1.78 -16.79
C THR A 337 12.01 3.23 -16.33
N TYR A 338 11.98 3.42 -15.02
CA TYR A 338 12.14 4.72 -14.38
C TYR A 338 12.81 4.55 -13.01
N SER A 339 13.26 5.65 -12.44
CA SER A 339 13.88 5.63 -11.10
C SER A 339 13.36 6.79 -10.28
N THR A 340 13.22 6.55 -8.99
CA THR A 340 13.09 7.55 -7.94
C THR A 340 14.42 7.69 -7.21
N SER A 341 14.47 8.44 -6.13
CA SER A 341 15.66 8.50 -5.27
C SER A 341 15.83 7.22 -4.41
N LEU A 342 14.80 6.39 -4.27
CA LEU A 342 14.77 5.23 -3.40
C LEU A 342 14.81 3.89 -4.15
N ALA A 343 14.31 3.84 -5.38
CA ALA A 343 14.20 2.60 -6.13
C ALA A 343 14.27 2.81 -7.64
N ARG A 344 14.63 1.73 -8.34
CA ARG A 344 14.53 1.58 -9.80
C ARG A 344 13.36 0.69 -10.11
N TYR A 345 12.64 1.00 -11.15
CA TYR A 345 11.43 0.28 -11.54
C TYR A 345 11.47 -0.13 -13.01
N ALA A 346 10.81 -1.25 -13.32
CA ALA A 346 10.53 -1.67 -14.69
C ALA A 346 9.04 -1.99 -14.83
N VAL A 347 8.44 -1.56 -15.92
CA VAL A 347 7.04 -1.80 -16.27
C VAL A 347 7.00 -2.75 -17.47
N GLY A 348 6.44 -3.92 -17.28
CA GLY A 348 6.36 -4.97 -18.29
C GLY A 348 4.95 -5.49 -18.51
N ALA A 349 4.84 -6.60 -19.23
CA ALA A 349 3.55 -7.22 -19.58
C ALA A 349 2.55 -6.25 -20.24
N GLY A 350 3.06 -5.35 -21.10
CA GLY A 350 2.22 -4.33 -21.76
C GLY A 350 1.75 -3.20 -20.84
N GLY A 351 2.21 -3.16 -19.61
CA GLY A 351 1.79 -2.21 -18.58
C GLY A 351 1.21 -2.88 -17.33
N ALA A 352 0.84 -4.15 -17.42
CA ALA A 352 0.08 -4.83 -16.35
C ALA A 352 0.91 -5.13 -15.08
N ILE A 353 2.24 -5.08 -15.15
CA ILE A 353 3.11 -5.45 -14.03
C ILE A 353 4.26 -4.44 -13.89
N ARG A 354 4.46 -3.92 -12.67
CA ARG A 354 5.64 -3.15 -12.29
C ARG A 354 6.47 -3.97 -11.30
N ILE A 355 7.77 -4.03 -11.50
CA ILE A 355 8.72 -4.53 -10.49
C ILE A 355 9.64 -3.41 -10.03
N GLY A 356 10.09 -3.47 -8.79
CA GLY A 356 10.98 -2.49 -8.17
C GLY A 356 12.20 -3.14 -7.53
N SER A 357 13.32 -2.40 -7.52
CA SER A 357 14.57 -2.75 -6.86
C SER A 357 15.11 -1.53 -6.13
N GLY A 358 15.37 -1.64 -4.85
CA GLY A 358 15.87 -0.54 -4.03
C GLY A 358 17.20 0.04 -4.52
N ILE A 359 17.44 1.30 -4.20
CA ILE A 359 18.71 2.02 -4.41
C ILE A 359 19.33 2.27 -3.06
N GLY A 360 20.56 1.80 -2.85
CA GLY A 360 21.23 1.89 -1.57
C GLY A 360 21.36 3.32 -1.02
N PRO A 361 21.15 3.52 0.29
CA PRO A 361 21.09 2.50 1.33
C PRO A 361 19.70 1.85 1.53
N ASN A 362 18.73 2.13 0.68
CA ASN A 362 17.38 1.58 0.76
C ASN A 362 17.32 0.34 -0.15
N LEU A 363 17.48 -0.84 0.42
CA LEU A 363 17.43 -2.09 -0.32
C LEU A 363 15.98 -2.59 -0.37
N GLY A 364 15.60 -3.30 -1.43
CA GLY A 364 14.24 -3.80 -1.48
C GLY A 364 13.86 -4.42 -2.80
N LEU A 365 12.71 -5.07 -2.77
CA LEU A 365 12.04 -5.66 -3.93
C LEU A 365 10.54 -5.43 -3.82
N SER A 366 9.91 -4.99 -4.89
CA SER A 366 8.46 -4.84 -4.94
C SER A 366 7.89 -5.35 -6.26
N VAL A 367 6.64 -5.80 -6.18
CA VAL A 367 5.84 -6.17 -7.35
C VAL A 367 4.48 -5.49 -7.23
N ALA A 368 4.05 -4.83 -8.31
CA ALA A 368 2.71 -4.30 -8.43
C ALA A 368 2.01 -4.91 -9.65
N LEU A 369 0.79 -5.34 -9.45
CA LEU A 369 -0.07 -5.97 -10.45
C LEU A 369 -1.27 -5.07 -10.72
N GLN A 370 -1.58 -4.83 -12.00
CA GLN A 370 -2.77 -4.06 -12.36
C GLN A 370 -4.03 -4.74 -11.84
N ALA A 371 -4.88 -3.98 -11.20
CA ALA A 371 -6.14 -4.45 -10.65
C ALA A 371 -7.05 -4.98 -11.77
N PRO A 372 -7.81 -6.05 -11.54
CA PRO A 372 -8.70 -6.59 -12.56
C PRO A 372 -9.82 -5.62 -12.89
N THR A 373 -10.23 -5.61 -14.16
CA THR A 373 -11.41 -4.86 -14.60
C THR A 373 -12.66 -5.56 -14.09
N LEU A 374 -13.49 -4.83 -13.35
CA LEU A 374 -14.72 -5.35 -12.80
C LEU A 374 -15.88 -5.20 -13.79
N THR A 375 -16.75 -6.20 -13.83
CA THR A 375 -18.00 -6.15 -14.60
C THR A 375 -19.17 -6.15 -13.63
N PRO A 376 -19.70 -4.97 -13.25
CA PRO A 376 -20.74 -4.86 -12.25
C PRO A 376 -22.08 -5.41 -12.75
N THR A 377 -22.84 -6.04 -11.86
CA THR A 377 -24.22 -6.50 -12.10
C THR A 377 -25.09 -6.13 -10.91
N GLY A 378 -26.32 -5.65 -11.17
CA GLY A 378 -27.27 -5.28 -10.11
C GLY A 378 -26.79 -4.08 -9.28
N VAL A 379 -27.13 -4.07 -7.99
CA VAL A 379 -26.60 -3.10 -7.02
C VAL A 379 -25.18 -3.54 -6.70
N PHE A 380 -24.20 -2.77 -7.13
CA PHE A 380 -22.79 -3.14 -7.03
C PHE A 380 -21.98 -2.01 -6.44
N LEU A 381 -21.36 -2.29 -5.28
CA LEU A 381 -20.36 -1.44 -4.65
C LEU A 381 -18.98 -1.80 -5.20
N ASN A 382 -18.40 -0.89 -5.97
CA ASN A 382 -17.06 -1.09 -6.52
C ASN A 382 -16.00 -0.93 -5.40
N PRO A 383 -15.27 -2.00 -5.01
CA PRO A 383 -14.24 -1.87 -3.99
C PRO A 383 -13.15 -0.85 -4.36
N GLN A 384 -12.78 -0.80 -5.64
CA GLN A 384 -11.76 0.13 -6.15
C GLN A 384 -12.25 1.59 -6.18
N GLY A 385 -13.53 1.81 -6.01
CA GLY A 385 -14.14 3.13 -5.95
C GLY A 385 -14.38 3.65 -4.53
N ILE A 386 -14.09 2.86 -3.50
CA ILE A 386 -14.19 3.30 -2.10
C ILE A 386 -12.91 4.07 -1.76
N VAL A 387 -13.06 5.36 -1.49
CA VAL A 387 -11.93 6.26 -1.25
C VAL A 387 -12.22 7.23 -0.10
N ASN A 388 -11.18 7.68 0.56
CA ASN A 388 -11.24 8.88 1.40
C ASN A 388 -11.70 10.08 0.56
N ALA A 389 -12.75 10.78 0.97
CA ALA A 389 -13.37 11.82 0.15
C ALA A 389 -12.46 13.05 -0.08
N ALA A 390 -11.42 13.23 0.72
CA ALA A 390 -10.50 14.35 0.62
C ALA A 390 -9.23 14.00 -0.18
N SER A 391 -8.53 12.96 0.24
CA SER A 391 -7.25 12.56 -0.34
C SER A 391 -7.37 11.60 -1.52
N TRP A 392 -8.52 10.97 -1.71
CA TRP A 392 -8.73 9.86 -2.66
C TRP A 392 -7.88 8.61 -2.34
N ALA A 393 -7.37 8.51 -1.11
CA ALA A 393 -6.72 7.29 -0.64
C ALA A 393 -7.68 6.09 -0.83
N PRO A 394 -7.20 4.98 -1.42
CA PRO A 394 -8.07 3.87 -1.83
C PRO A 394 -8.51 3.02 -0.64
N PHE A 395 -9.46 2.12 -0.85
CA PHE A 395 -10.02 1.20 0.16
C PHE A 395 -8.98 0.29 0.84
N THR A 396 -7.81 0.15 0.27
CA THR A 396 -6.67 -0.56 0.88
C THR A 396 -6.06 0.22 2.04
N ALA A 397 -6.26 1.55 2.09
CA ALA A 397 -6.01 2.35 3.28
C ALA A 397 -7.11 2.09 4.32
N GLY A 398 -6.76 2.17 5.60
CA GLY A 398 -7.75 2.05 6.66
C GLY A 398 -8.72 3.23 6.69
N ILE A 399 -9.98 2.96 7.06
CA ILE A 399 -10.97 3.99 7.35
C ILE A 399 -10.93 4.37 8.83
N ALA A 400 -11.36 5.59 9.16
CA ALA A 400 -11.40 6.05 10.55
C ALA A 400 -12.81 6.52 10.98
N PRO A 401 -13.18 6.38 12.27
CA PRO A 401 -14.43 6.94 12.78
C PRO A 401 -14.56 8.43 12.45
N GLY A 402 -15.72 8.85 11.97
CA GLY A 402 -15.98 10.23 11.56
C GLY A 402 -15.44 10.63 10.19
N GLU A 403 -14.72 9.75 9.49
CA GLU A 403 -14.20 9.99 8.15
C GLU A 403 -15.32 10.13 7.12
N LEU A 404 -15.18 11.06 6.19
CA LEU A 404 -16.03 11.15 5.00
C LEU A 404 -15.45 10.27 3.89
N LEU A 405 -16.21 9.27 3.47
CA LEU A 405 -15.88 8.39 2.37
C LEU A 405 -16.69 8.74 1.12
N THR A 406 -16.12 8.48 -0.03
CA THR A 406 -16.82 8.48 -1.31
C THR A 406 -16.72 7.10 -1.95
N PHE A 407 -17.85 6.57 -2.43
CA PHE A 407 -17.95 5.36 -3.24
C PHE A 407 -18.21 5.79 -4.67
N SER A 408 -17.29 5.54 -5.57
CA SER A 408 -17.36 5.95 -6.98
C SER A 408 -17.31 4.74 -7.92
N ASN A 409 -17.59 4.96 -9.21
CA ASN A 409 -17.51 3.92 -10.24
C ASN A 409 -18.32 2.65 -9.92
N SER A 410 -19.36 2.79 -9.12
CA SER A 410 -20.29 1.74 -8.71
C SER A 410 -21.52 1.71 -9.63
N SER A 411 -22.46 0.79 -9.43
CA SER A 411 -23.66 0.74 -10.26
C SER A 411 -24.94 0.50 -9.46
N ASN A 412 -26.00 1.14 -9.91
CA ASN A 412 -27.35 1.03 -9.33
C ASN A 412 -27.40 1.31 -7.82
N LEU A 413 -26.53 2.20 -7.32
CA LEU A 413 -26.47 2.54 -5.90
C LEU A 413 -27.68 3.34 -5.44
N ALA A 414 -28.29 4.16 -6.32
CA ALA A 414 -29.51 4.91 -6.07
C ALA A 414 -30.33 5.02 -7.36
N ALA A 415 -31.62 5.40 -7.25
CA ALA A 415 -32.47 5.69 -8.39
C ALA A 415 -32.15 7.09 -8.98
N ASP A 416 -32.00 8.07 -8.11
CA ASP A 416 -31.83 9.48 -8.46
C ASP A 416 -30.57 10.07 -7.80
N THR A 417 -30.29 11.32 -8.14
CA THR A 417 -29.21 12.10 -7.50
C THR A 417 -29.82 13.00 -6.43
N VAL A 418 -29.45 12.75 -5.16
CA VAL A 418 -29.96 13.52 -4.01
C VAL A 418 -28.81 13.92 -3.10
N VAL A 419 -28.87 15.17 -2.62
CA VAL A 419 -27.93 15.73 -1.63
C VAL A 419 -28.67 15.95 -0.33
N ALA A 420 -28.17 15.43 0.77
CA ALA A 420 -28.74 15.64 2.09
C ALA A 420 -28.38 17.02 2.66
N THR A 421 -29.24 17.50 3.56
CA THR A 421 -28.92 18.64 4.42
C THR A 421 -28.48 18.16 5.79
N SER A 422 -27.57 18.92 6.43
CA SER A 422 -27.14 18.62 7.80
C SER A 422 -28.30 18.80 8.82
N PRO A 423 -28.43 17.92 9.84
CA PRO A 423 -27.67 16.68 10.05
C PRO A 423 -27.97 15.62 8.99
N PHE A 424 -26.95 14.85 8.61
CA PHE A 424 -27.09 13.85 7.55
C PHE A 424 -27.89 12.63 8.02
N PRO A 425 -28.90 12.19 7.24
CA PRO A 425 -29.71 11.04 7.59
C PRO A 425 -28.97 9.71 7.31
N THR A 426 -29.39 8.62 7.96
CA THR A 426 -28.90 7.26 7.70
C THR A 426 -29.67 6.53 6.58
N SER A 427 -30.66 7.21 5.99
CA SER A 427 -31.39 6.76 4.79
C SER A 427 -31.70 7.96 3.91
N LEU A 428 -31.29 7.88 2.64
CA LEU A 428 -31.51 8.95 1.66
C LEU A 428 -31.96 8.31 0.35
N ASP A 429 -33.12 8.72 -0.19
CA ASP A 429 -33.70 8.15 -1.42
C ASP A 429 -33.78 6.62 -1.42
N GLN A 430 -34.23 6.03 -0.32
CA GLN A 430 -34.32 4.56 -0.11
C GLN A 430 -32.97 3.84 -0.12
N VAL A 431 -31.88 4.60 -0.09
CA VAL A 431 -30.51 4.08 0.06
C VAL A 431 -30.12 4.08 1.53
N GLN A 432 -29.51 3.01 1.96
CA GLN A 432 -28.86 2.86 3.26
C GLN A 432 -27.44 2.32 3.07
N VAL A 433 -26.54 2.72 3.93
CA VAL A 433 -25.15 2.21 3.97
C VAL A 433 -24.88 1.67 5.36
N SER A 434 -24.35 0.48 5.43
CA SER A 434 -23.87 -0.16 6.66
C SER A 434 -22.34 -0.21 6.64
N ILE A 435 -21.70 0.23 7.73
CA ILE A 435 -20.25 0.09 7.95
C ILE A 435 -20.04 -0.57 9.30
N GLY A 436 -19.44 -1.77 9.31
CA GLY A 436 -19.29 -2.57 10.52
C GLY A 436 -20.63 -2.92 11.20
N GLY A 437 -21.69 -3.08 10.41
CA GLY A 437 -23.06 -3.33 10.90
C GLY A 437 -23.79 -2.11 11.43
N LEU A 438 -23.18 -0.92 11.41
CA LEU A 438 -23.77 0.34 11.87
C LEU A 438 -24.29 1.17 10.69
N PRO A 439 -25.47 1.85 10.82
CA PRO A 439 -25.99 2.70 9.76
C PRO A 439 -25.15 3.98 9.62
N ALA A 440 -24.59 4.20 8.42
CA ALA A 440 -23.76 5.36 8.13
C ALA A 440 -24.61 6.57 7.70
N PRO A 441 -24.33 7.80 8.18
CA PRO A 441 -24.94 9.02 7.68
C PRO A 441 -24.57 9.29 6.23
N ILE A 442 -25.56 9.63 5.40
CA ILE A 442 -25.41 9.80 3.96
C ILE A 442 -25.48 11.28 3.60
N TYR A 443 -24.42 11.79 2.97
CA TYR A 443 -24.38 13.15 2.44
C TYR A 443 -24.93 13.22 1.02
N TYR A 444 -24.61 12.24 0.17
CA TYR A 444 -24.91 12.27 -1.25
C TYR A 444 -25.19 10.86 -1.76
N VAL A 445 -26.16 10.74 -2.65
CA VAL A 445 -26.42 9.53 -3.44
C VAL A 445 -26.63 9.85 -4.91
N SER A 446 -26.21 8.96 -5.77
CA SER A 446 -26.52 8.90 -7.20
C SER A 446 -26.44 7.45 -7.69
N PRO A 447 -26.84 7.15 -8.93
CA PRO A 447 -26.72 5.78 -9.45
C PRO A 447 -25.30 5.19 -9.42
N THR A 448 -24.26 6.02 -9.41
CA THR A 448 -22.86 5.60 -9.52
C THR A 448 -21.97 6.06 -8.37
N GLN A 449 -22.50 6.89 -7.46
CA GLN A 449 -21.70 7.46 -6.37
C GLN A 449 -22.54 7.63 -5.10
N ILE A 450 -21.94 7.33 -3.95
CA ILE A 450 -22.45 7.67 -2.61
C ILE A 450 -21.33 8.33 -1.82
N SER A 451 -21.68 9.31 -0.96
CA SER A 451 -20.75 9.85 0.05
C SER A 451 -21.36 9.73 1.43
N VAL A 452 -20.59 9.17 2.37
CA VAL A 452 -21.06 8.82 3.73
C VAL A 452 -20.03 9.19 4.78
N ILE A 453 -20.48 9.35 6.03
CA ILE A 453 -19.60 9.47 7.19
C ILE A 453 -19.49 8.10 7.86
N VAL A 454 -18.28 7.68 8.19
CA VAL A 454 -18.03 6.48 9.02
C VAL A 454 -18.59 6.72 10.42
N PRO A 455 -19.51 5.89 10.93
CA PRO A 455 -20.06 6.07 12.28
C PRO A 455 -18.97 6.06 13.34
N TYR A 456 -19.07 6.93 14.36
CA TYR A 456 -18.07 7.02 15.44
C TYR A 456 -17.91 5.75 16.26
N ALA A 457 -18.93 4.89 16.26
CA ALA A 457 -18.91 3.62 16.99
C ALA A 457 -18.28 2.47 16.19
N VAL A 458 -17.83 2.68 14.94
CA VAL A 458 -17.10 1.68 14.18
C VAL A 458 -15.77 1.39 14.85
N THR A 459 -15.49 0.10 15.07
CA THR A 459 -14.23 -0.38 15.69
C THR A 459 -13.67 -1.54 14.88
N GLY A 460 -12.35 -1.67 14.89
CA GLY A 460 -11.61 -2.59 14.04
C GLY A 460 -11.18 -3.87 14.69
N PRO A 461 -10.34 -4.68 14.02
CA PRO A 461 -9.43 -4.22 12.92
C PRO A 461 -10.08 -4.09 11.54
N ILE A 462 -11.20 -4.74 11.26
CA ILE A 462 -11.86 -4.76 9.95
C ILE A 462 -13.34 -4.45 10.11
N ALA A 463 -13.90 -3.70 9.17
CA ALA A 463 -15.32 -3.42 9.05
C ALA A 463 -15.81 -3.75 7.63
N ASP A 464 -17.02 -4.29 7.52
CA ASP A 464 -17.68 -4.55 6.25
C ASP A 464 -18.49 -3.34 5.82
N ILE A 465 -18.33 -2.92 4.56
CA ILE A 465 -19.16 -1.89 3.92
C ILE A 465 -20.16 -2.57 3.00
N GLN A 466 -21.45 -2.24 3.14
CA GLN A 466 -22.52 -2.72 2.28
C GLN A 466 -23.56 -1.63 2.03
N VAL A 467 -24.04 -1.56 0.80
CA VAL A 467 -25.11 -0.66 0.36
C VAL A 467 -26.40 -1.43 0.20
N THR A 468 -27.52 -0.84 0.61
CA THR A 468 -28.87 -1.30 0.31
C THR A 468 -29.58 -0.23 -0.51
N ASN A 469 -30.03 -0.55 -1.71
CA ASN A 469 -30.87 0.32 -2.54
C ASN A 469 -32.25 -0.31 -2.69
N ASN A 470 -33.30 0.36 -2.21
CA ASN A 470 -34.70 -0.11 -2.27
C ASN A 470 -34.85 -1.57 -1.82
N GLY A 471 -34.17 -1.96 -0.73
CA GLY A 471 -34.19 -3.31 -0.16
C GLY A 471 -33.28 -4.32 -0.87
N VAL A 472 -32.59 -3.96 -1.94
CA VAL A 472 -31.63 -4.82 -2.64
C VAL A 472 -30.21 -4.55 -2.10
N LEU A 473 -29.55 -5.60 -1.65
CA LEU A 473 -28.18 -5.53 -1.11
C LEU A 473 -27.12 -5.54 -2.21
N SER A 474 -26.07 -4.76 -2.03
CA SER A 474 -24.83 -4.87 -2.81
C SER A 474 -23.96 -6.05 -2.33
N ASN A 475 -22.85 -6.29 -3.02
CA ASN A 475 -21.71 -7.01 -2.45
C ASN A 475 -21.21 -6.30 -1.19
N THR A 476 -20.50 -7.06 -0.35
CA THR A 476 -19.82 -6.56 0.85
C THR A 476 -18.35 -6.30 0.55
N VAL A 477 -17.80 -5.22 1.08
CA VAL A 477 -16.39 -4.86 0.93
C VAL A 477 -15.76 -4.70 2.31
N PRO A 478 -14.84 -5.59 2.71
CA PRO A 478 -14.10 -5.46 3.95
C PRO A 478 -13.00 -4.38 3.81
N VAL A 479 -12.85 -3.56 4.84
CA VAL A 479 -11.84 -2.50 4.93
C VAL A 479 -11.20 -2.48 6.32
N TYR A 480 -9.95 -2.08 6.42
CA TYR A 480 -9.31 -1.88 7.72
C TYR A 480 -9.93 -0.69 8.46
N VAL A 481 -9.91 -0.77 9.79
CA VAL A 481 -10.33 0.32 10.66
C VAL A 481 -9.14 0.81 11.46
N ASN A 482 -8.74 2.03 11.21
CA ASN A 482 -7.68 2.75 11.89
C ASN A 482 -8.27 3.69 12.96
N GLN A 483 -7.42 4.22 13.83
CA GLN A 483 -7.78 5.34 14.70
C GLN A 483 -7.95 6.62 13.89
N THR A 484 -7.09 6.80 12.86
CA THR A 484 -7.09 7.94 11.95
C THR A 484 -6.85 7.48 10.51
N SER A 485 -7.36 8.26 9.56
CA SER A 485 -7.11 8.12 8.12
C SER A 485 -7.12 9.53 7.51
N PRO A 486 -6.09 10.36 7.80
CA PRO A 486 -6.13 11.77 7.47
C PRO A 486 -6.12 12.00 5.97
N GLY A 487 -7.03 12.80 5.46
CA GLY A 487 -7.06 13.29 4.09
C GLY A 487 -7.30 14.79 4.08
N VAL A 488 -6.47 15.53 3.35
CA VAL A 488 -6.63 16.97 3.16
C VAL A 488 -7.51 17.22 1.94
N PHE A 489 -8.61 17.96 2.11
CA PHE A 489 -9.38 18.43 0.98
C PHE A 489 -8.53 19.34 0.12
N THR A 490 -8.63 19.19 -1.19
CA THR A 490 -7.87 20.01 -2.14
C THR A 490 -8.80 20.94 -2.92
N GLN A 491 -8.27 22.08 -3.33
CA GLN A 491 -9.01 23.07 -4.13
C GLN A 491 -9.51 22.48 -5.47
N THR A 492 -8.84 21.42 -5.92
CA THR A 492 -9.19 20.67 -7.13
C THR A 492 -10.18 19.54 -6.89
N SER A 493 -10.52 19.23 -5.62
CA SER A 493 -11.44 18.16 -5.21
C SER A 493 -11.08 16.77 -5.75
N ASN A 494 -9.79 16.49 -5.96
CA ASN A 494 -9.28 15.23 -6.50
C ASN A 494 -8.08 14.69 -5.71
N GLY A 495 -7.88 15.17 -4.48
CA GLY A 495 -6.79 14.77 -3.60
C GLY A 495 -5.41 15.31 -3.97
N LEU A 496 -5.28 16.12 -5.03
CA LEU A 496 -4.01 16.60 -5.56
C LEU A 496 -3.95 18.14 -5.60
N GLY A 497 -2.74 18.69 -5.48
CA GLY A 497 -2.50 20.13 -5.54
C GLY A 497 -2.69 20.86 -4.22
N TYR A 498 -3.10 22.11 -4.28
CA TYR A 498 -3.22 22.93 -3.06
C TYR A 498 -4.33 22.44 -2.14
N GLY A 499 -4.00 22.29 -0.86
CA GLY A 499 -4.98 22.02 0.18
C GLY A 499 -6.06 23.12 0.26
N ALA A 500 -7.25 22.74 0.68
CA ALA A 500 -8.30 23.67 1.06
C ALA A 500 -7.89 24.30 2.39
N THR A 501 -7.19 25.42 2.29
CA THR A 501 -6.58 26.15 3.41
C THR A 501 -7.01 27.60 3.36
N GLU A 502 -7.34 28.17 4.51
CA GLU A 502 -7.78 29.56 4.67
C GLU A 502 -6.91 30.30 5.68
N HIS A 503 -6.68 31.58 5.45
CA HIS A 503 -6.09 32.49 6.43
C HIS A 503 -7.06 32.72 7.57
N ASN A 504 -6.70 32.43 8.82
CA ASN A 504 -7.59 32.60 9.97
C ASN A 504 -7.98 34.05 10.20
N ALA A 505 -7.16 35.00 9.76
CA ALA A 505 -7.39 36.44 9.98
C ALA A 505 -8.62 36.98 9.25
N ASP A 506 -8.90 36.50 8.04
CA ASP A 506 -9.93 37.05 7.16
C ASP A 506 -10.76 36.02 6.38
N GLY A 507 -10.44 34.72 6.52
CA GLY A 507 -11.11 33.63 5.82
C GLY A 507 -10.79 33.60 4.31
N SER A 508 -9.79 34.31 3.83
CA SER A 508 -9.38 34.25 2.43
C SER A 508 -8.64 32.94 2.13
N ILE A 509 -8.80 32.42 0.91
CA ILE A 509 -8.19 31.15 0.51
C ILE A 509 -6.67 31.34 0.30
N VAL A 510 -5.88 30.41 0.86
CA VAL A 510 -4.44 30.33 0.63
C VAL A 510 -4.19 29.81 -0.78
N THR A 511 -3.53 30.61 -1.62
CA THR A 511 -3.23 30.29 -3.02
C THR A 511 -1.81 30.76 -3.38
N ALA A 512 -1.31 30.41 -4.55
CA ALA A 512 -0.01 30.91 -5.02
C ALA A 512 0.04 32.44 -5.15
N ALA A 513 -1.10 33.09 -5.38
CA ALA A 513 -1.22 34.56 -5.42
C ALA A 513 -1.45 35.19 -4.03
N ASN A 514 -1.92 34.39 -3.07
CA ASN A 514 -2.13 34.78 -1.68
C ASN A 514 -1.56 33.66 -0.79
N PRO A 515 -0.21 33.53 -0.70
CA PRO A 515 0.43 32.42 0.02
C PRO A 515 0.40 32.64 1.52
N ALA A 516 0.42 31.56 2.27
CA ALA A 516 0.55 31.58 3.72
C ALA A 516 1.91 32.19 4.13
N VAL A 517 1.93 33.01 5.20
CA VAL A 517 3.14 33.69 5.66
C VAL A 517 3.68 33.03 6.95
N ILE A 518 4.99 33.08 7.13
CA ILE A 518 5.63 32.53 8.34
C ILE A 518 5.08 33.23 9.59
N GLY A 519 4.65 32.43 10.57
CA GLY A 519 4.12 32.88 11.86
C GLY A 519 2.61 33.14 11.89
N GLU A 520 1.90 33.13 10.76
CA GLU A 520 0.45 33.17 10.76
C GLU A 520 -0.18 31.82 11.11
N THR A 521 -1.43 31.83 11.51
CA THR A 521 -2.24 30.65 11.69
C THR A 521 -3.20 30.51 10.51
N VAL A 522 -3.26 29.32 9.93
CA VAL A 522 -4.15 28.94 8.83
C VAL A 522 -5.02 27.77 9.22
N ALA A 523 -6.26 27.72 8.72
CA ALA A 523 -7.15 26.59 8.84
C ALA A 523 -6.97 25.64 7.64
N VAL A 524 -6.77 24.36 7.91
CA VAL A 524 -6.70 23.29 6.92
C VAL A 524 -7.92 22.40 7.07
N TYR A 525 -8.66 22.20 5.98
CA TYR A 525 -9.85 21.34 5.99
C TYR A 525 -9.48 19.91 5.61
N VAL A 526 -9.89 18.96 6.47
CA VAL A 526 -9.49 17.56 6.39
C VAL A 526 -10.66 16.64 6.76
N THR A 527 -10.50 15.35 6.51
CA THR A 527 -11.34 14.30 7.07
C THR A 527 -10.48 13.20 7.69
N GLY A 528 -11.10 12.27 8.44
CA GLY A 528 -10.42 11.08 8.94
C GLY A 528 -9.51 11.31 10.15
N LEU A 529 -9.77 12.30 10.99
CA LEU A 529 -9.00 12.52 12.21
C LEU A 529 -9.45 11.64 13.40
N GLY A 530 -10.50 10.83 13.21
CA GLY A 530 -10.95 9.89 14.24
C GLY A 530 -11.89 10.48 15.28
N ALA A 531 -11.93 9.84 16.44
CA ALA A 531 -12.84 10.18 17.53
C ALA A 531 -12.61 11.58 18.10
N VAL A 532 -13.69 12.24 18.52
CA VAL A 532 -13.69 13.60 19.09
C VAL A 532 -14.29 13.64 20.49
N SER A 533 -13.92 14.65 21.26
CA SER A 533 -14.48 14.93 22.57
C SER A 533 -14.80 16.43 22.70
N PRO A 534 -16.02 16.83 23.13
CA PRO A 534 -17.20 16.00 23.37
C PRO A 534 -17.64 15.23 22.10
N THR A 535 -18.21 14.03 22.30
CA THR A 535 -18.78 13.24 21.20
C THR A 535 -20.03 13.91 20.64
N ILE A 536 -20.27 13.76 19.33
CA ILE A 536 -21.51 14.20 18.67
C ILE A 536 -22.28 12.99 18.13
N ALA A 537 -23.54 13.18 17.79
CA ALA A 537 -24.30 12.17 17.06
C ALA A 537 -23.76 12.02 15.64
N ASP A 538 -23.80 10.79 15.10
CA ASP A 538 -23.40 10.55 13.72
C ASP A 538 -24.17 11.42 12.74
N GLY A 539 -23.46 12.06 11.81
CA GLY A 539 -24.05 12.97 10.81
C GLY A 539 -24.41 14.37 11.34
N ALA A 540 -24.26 14.64 12.63
CA ALA A 540 -24.48 15.99 13.19
C ALA A 540 -23.40 16.97 12.73
N PRO A 541 -23.71 18.29 12.67
CA PRO A 541 -22.69 19.31 12.43
C PRO A 541 -21.78 19.47 13.65
N GLY A 542 -20.54 19.89 13.40
CA GLY A 542 -19.62 20.28 14.46
C GLY A 542 -20.22 21.41 15.33
N PRO A 543 -20.08 21.33 16.66
CA PRO A 543 -20.64 22.36 17.57
C PRO A 543 -19.92 23.69 17.37
N THR A 544 -20.66 24.81 17.59
CA THR A 544 -20.16 26.19 17.40
C THR A 544 -19.73 26.86 18.70
N SER A 545 -19.97 26.25 19.86
CA SER A 545 -19.67 26.83 21.17
C SER A 545 -18.68 26.01 21.98
N THR A 546 -19.02 24.76 22.31
CA THR A 546 -18.07 23.84 22.94
C THR A 546 -17.56 22.93 21.82
N LEU A 547 -16.37 23.24 21.32
CA LEU A 547 -15.81 22.54 20.16
C LEU A 547 -15.53 21.08 20.49
N SER A 548 -15.72 20.22 19.50
CA SER A 548 -15.37 18.78 19.56
C SER A 548 -13.99 18.58 18.96
N GLU A 549 -13.01 18.29 19.80
CA GLU A 549 -11.61 18.17 19.43
C GLU A 549 -11.16 16.71 19.44
N VAL A 550 -10.17 16.38 18.61
CA VAL A 550 -9.45 15.11 18.72
C VAL A 550 -8.60 15.09 19.99
N PRO A 551 -8.17 13.92 20.49
CA PRO A 551 -7.29 13.86 21.66
C PRO A 551 -6.04 14.73 21.47
N ALA A 552 -5.71 15.52 22.47
CA ALA A 552 -4.60 16.47 22.40
C ALA A 552 -3.28 15.77 22.03
N GLY A 553 -2.59 16.28 21.01
CA GLY A 553 -1.33 15.72 20.53
C GLY A 553 -1.45 14.44 19.67
N SER A 554 -2.66 13.95 19.40
CA SER A 554 -2.86 12.80 18.50
C SER A 554 -2.64 13.14 17.03
N VAL A 555 -2.76 14.42 16.67
CA VAL A 555 -2.54 14.90 15.29
C VAL A 555 -1.35 15.83 15.28
N THR A 556 -0.45 15.64 14.33
CA THR A 556 0.70 16.50 14.07
C THR A 556 0.71 16.95 12.61
N ALA A 557 1.23 18.14 12.38
CA ALA A 557 1.39 18.69 11.04
C ALA A 557 2.85 19.07 10.79
N TYR A 558 3.32 18.81 9.57
CA TYR A 558 4.65 19.23 9.12
C TYR A 558 4.53 19.90 7.75
N ILE A 559 5.42 20.84 7.48
CA ILE A 559 5.51 21.50 6.18
C ILE A 559 6.95 21.37 5.69
N GLY A 560 7.15 20.99 4.44
CA GLY A 560 8.48 20.79 3.87
C GLY A 560 8.47 20.90 2.35
N SER A 561 9.64 20.85 1.75
CA SER A 561 9.78 20.88 0.30
C SER A 561 10.74 19.79 -0.17
N ALA A 562 10.89 19.65 -1.48
CA ALA A 562 11.88 18.75 -2.07
C ALA A 562 13.32 18.98 -1.58
N THR A 563 13.62 20.18 -1.08
CA THR A 563 14.98 20.58 -0.66
C THR A 563 15.11 20.83 0.84
N ILE A 564 13.98 20.89 1.56
CA ILE A 564 13.95 21.14 3.01
C ILE A 564 13.20 20.00 3.68
N ALA A 565 13.85 19.39 4.68
CA ALA A 565 13.21 18.41 5.53
C ALA A 565 11.94 19.00 6.17
N PRO A 566 10.88 18.22 6.36
CA PRO A 566 9.65 18.69 6.94
C PRO A 566 9.88 19.31 8.33
N VAL A 567 9.39 20.53 8.51
CA VAL A 567 9.43 21.28 9.76
C VAL A 567 8.07 21.16 10.44
N GLN A 568 8.07 20.82 11.74
CA GLN A 568 6.84 20.69 12.49
C GLN A 568 6.14 22.03 12.64
N ALA A 569 4.86 22.08 12.26
CA ALA A 569 3.97 23.21 12.53
C ALA A 569 3.31 23.06 13.90
N THR A 570 3.04 24.16 14.57
CA THR A 570 2.28 24.13 15.81
C THR A 570 0.80 23.94 15.49
N VAL A 571 0.20 22.85 15.96
CA VAL A 571 -1.24 22.62 15.88
C VAL A 571 -1.91 23.40 17.02
N VAL A 572 -2.75 24.36 16.68
CA VAL A 572 -3.48 25.22 17.63
C VAL A 572 -4.85 24.64 17.93
N TYR A 573 -5.48 24.03 16.91
CA TYR A 573 -6.77 23.36 16.99
C TYR A 573 -6.75 22.14 16.07
N ALA A 574 -7.36 21.05 16.49
CA ALA A 574 -7.68 19.91 15.64
C ALA A 574 -9.00 19.28 16.13
N GLY A 575 -10.02 19.28 15.28
CA GLY A 575 -11.35 18.80 15.65
C GLY A 575 -12.35 18.98 14.52
N LEU A 576 -13.63 18.90 14.85
CA LEU A 576 -14.71 19.11 13.88
C LEU A 576 -14.79 20.58 13.47
N ALA A 577 -14.93 20.82 12.19
CA ALA A 577 -15.21 22.16 11.67
C ALA A 577 -16.59 22.63 12.16
N PRO A 578 -16.69 23.81 12.80
CA PRO A 578 -17.94 24.30 13.34
C PRO A 578 -19.05 24.42 12.30
N ALA A 579 -20.26 24.02 12.66
CA ALA A 579 -21.47 24.03 11.81
C ALA A 579 -21.45 23.14 10.56
N LEU A 580 -20.40 22.34 10.33
CA LEU A 580 -20.28 21.44 9.17
C LEU A 580 -20.29 19.98 9.63
N SER A 581 -21.01 19.11 8.89
CA SER A 581 -21.05 17.67 9.18
C SER A 581 -19.97 16.93 8.38
N GLY A 582 -19.25 16.01 9.05
CA GLY A 582 -18.24 15.15 8.42
C GLY A 582 -16.94 15.85 8.01
N LEU A 583 -16.80 17.13 8.36
CA LEU A 583 -15.61 17.91 8.08
C LEU A 583 -14.82 18.17 9.37
N TYR A 584 -13.52 17.94 9.30
CA TYR A 584 -12.57 18.34 10.34
C TYR A 584 -11.78 19.56 9.90
N GLN A 585 -11.24 20.26 10.86
CA GLN A 585 -10.38 21.42 10.69
C GLN A 585 -9.14 21.27 11.58
N ILE A 586 -7.98 21.63 11.02
CA ILE A 586 -6.73 21.75 11.77
C ILE A 586 -6.24 23.18 11.60
N ASP A 587 -6.09 23.91 12.71
CA ASP A 587 -5.45 25.22 12.68
C ASP A 587 -3.97 25.06 13.00
N ILE A 588 -3.11 25.46 12.08
CA ILE A 588 -1.66 25.34 12.20
C ILE A 588 -0.98 26.69 12.07
N THR A 589 0.04 26.93 12.91
CA THR A 589 0.93 28.08 12.75
C THR A 589 2.06 27.72 11.80
N ILE A 590 2.24 28.52 10.75
CA ILE A 590 3.27 28.30 9.73
C ILE A 590 4.66 28.45 10.34
N PRO A 591 5.51 27.41 10.35
CA PRO A 591 6.80 27.43 11.02
C PRO A 591 7.84 28.24 10.25
N ALA A 592 8.85 28.72 10.97
CA ALA A 592 10.03 29.32 10.36
C ALA A 592 10.92 28.23 9.71
N GLY A 593 11.78 28.65 8.77
CA GLY A 593 12.75 27.77 8.12
C GLY A 593 12.27 27.15 6.80
N LEU A 594 11.07 27.51 6.35
CA LEU A 594 10.52 27.08 5.06
C LEU A 594 11.07 27.91 3.90
N THR A 595 10.97 27.35 2.69
CA THR A 595 11.22 28.10 1.44
C THR A 595 9.96 28.73 0.90
N ALA A 596 10.11 29.89 0.23
CA ALA A 596 9.01 30.49 -0.53
C ALA A 596 8.61 29.57 -1.70
N GLY A 597 7.32 29.58 -2.02
CA GLY A 597 6.72 28.73 -3.06
C GLY A 597 6.01 27.52 -2.47
N ASP A 598 5.87 26.50 -3.28
CA ASP A 598 5.07 25.31 -2.93
C ASP A 598 5.82 24.40 -1.96
N ASN A 599 5.17 24.08 -0.88
CA ASN A 599 5.63 23.13 0.13
C ASN A 599 4.59 22.03 0.31
N TYR A 600 5.04 20.84 0.70
CA TYR A 600 4.16 19.73 1.06
C TYR A 600 3.60 19.95 2.46
N LEU A 601 2.33 19.67 2.61
CA LEU A 601 1.65 19.61 3.89
C LEU A 601 1.47 18.15 4.31
N TYR A 602 2.08 17.78 5.42
CA TYR A 602 1.99 16.45 6.02
C TYR A 602 1.06 16.51 7.22
N ILE A 603 0.04 15.65 7.22
CA ILE A 603 -0.84 15.47 8.38
C ILE A 603 -0.66 14.04 8.87
N SER A 604 -0.26 13.88 10.12
CA SER A 604 -0.06 12.57 10.75
C SER A 604 -0.98 12.41 11.94
N GLY A 605 -1.69 11.31 11.97
CA GLY A 605 -2.34 10.74 13.14
C GLY A 605 -1.46 9.69 13.81
N PRO A 606 -2.00 8.96 14.80
CA PRO A 606 -1.25 7.92 15.51
C PRO A 606 -0.88 6.71 14.64
N ASP A 607 -1.70 6.37 13.64
CA ASP A 607 -1.58 5.15 12.83
C ASP A 607 -1.70 5.39 11.32
N ALA A 608 -1.79 6.64 10.88
CA ALA A 608 -1.79 6.98 9.47
C ALA A 608 -1.23 8.36 9.21
N TYR A 609 -0.62 8.56 8.03
CA TYR A 609 -0.25 9.90 7.57
C TYR A 609 -0.56 10.12 6.09
N ASN A 610 -0.72 11.38 5.72
CA ASN A 610 -0.94 11.83 4.36
C ASN A 610 -0.03 13.01 4.03
N SER A 611 0.60 12.99 2.86
CA SER A 611 1.50 14.04 2.37
C SER A 611 1.22 14.46 0.92
N GLN A 612 -0.02 14.31 0.46
CA GLN A 612 -0.39 14.55 -0.94
C GLN A 612 -0.63 16.01 -1.28
N SER A 613 -1.02 16.82 -0.31
CA SER A 613 -1.42 18.21 -0.57
C SER A 613 -0.26 19.19 -0.45
N LEU A 614 -0.42 20.32 -1.11
CA LEU A 614 0.53 21.42 -1.13
C LEU A 614 -0.02 22.63 -0.39
N ILE A 615 0.89 23.44 0.15
CA ILE A 615 0.62 24.74 0.69
C ILE A 615 1.65 25.74 0.14
N PRO A 616 1.23 26.83 -0.53
CA PRO A 616 2.14 27.85 -0.98
C PRO A 616 2.54 28.78 0.19
N ILE A 617 3.84 28.98 0.36
CA ILE A 617 4.43 29.75 1.47
C ILE A 617 5.10 31.02 0.96
N SER A 618 4.93 32.13 1.71
CA SER A 618 5.73 33.32 1.61
C SER A 618 6.69 33.41 2.80
N THR A 619 7.93 33.77 2.54
CA THR A 619 8.94 33.98 3.59
C THR A 619 8.81 35.36 4.29
N ALA A 620 7.85 36.20 3.93
CA ALA A 620 7.44 37.33 4.75
C ALA A 620 7.02 36.80 6.14
N THR A 621 7.19 37.61 7.17
CA THR A 621 6.75 37.22 8.52
C THR A 621 5.48 38.00 8.88
N SER A 622 4.47 37.28 9.38
CA SER A 622 3.28 37.90 9.94
C SER A 622 3.61 38.64 11.27
N ALA A 623 2.91 39.69 11.56
CA ALA A 623 2.85 40.19 12.93
C ALA A 623 2.13 39.13 13.79
N ALA A 624 2.63 38.88 15.00
CA ALA A 624 2.08 37.85 15.89
C ALA A 624 0.56 37.99 16.05
N GLU A 625 -0.19 36.99 15.58
CA GLU A 625 -1.65 36.93 15.72
C GLU A 625 -2.03 36.17 16.98
N THR A 626 -3.15 36.57 17.58
CA THR A 626 -3.76 35.78 18.65
C THR A 626 -4.49 34.62 18.01
N PRO A 627 -4.17 33.33 18.33
CA PRO A 627 -4.83 32.19 17.73
C PRO A 627 -6.36 32.27 17.95
N ALA A 628 -7.11 32.21 16.87
CA ALA A 628 -8.56 32.12 16.87
C ALA A 628 -8.99 30.98 15.93
N VAL A 629 -10.04 30.26 16.32
CA VAL A 629 -10.65 29.26 15.43
C VAL A 629 -11.26 29.99 14.22
N ALA A 630 -10.97 29.50 13.02
CA ALA A 630 -11.42 30.14 11.78
C ALA A 630 -12.95 30.24 11.68
N PRO A 631 -13.48 31.28 11.02
CA PRO A 631 -14.91 31.39 10.71
C PRO A 631 -15.35 30.28 9.72
N VAL A 632 -16.64 29.92 9.75
CA VAL A 632 -17.24 28.90 8.90
C VAL A 632 -17.11 29.26 7.40
N PRO A 633 -16.56 28.38 6.56
CA PRO A 633 -16.30 28.70 5.16
C PRO A 633 -17.55 28.72 4.28
N THR A 634 -17.51 29.54 3.24
CA THR A 634 -18.45 29.54 2.12
C THR A 634 -17.82 28.84 0.91
N LEU A 635 -18.25 27.61 0.61
CA LEU A 635 -17.75 26.80 -0.50
C LEU A 635 -18.03 27.42 -1.88
N GLY A 636 -17.00 27.82 -2.60
CA GLY A 636 -17.02 28.33 -3.98
C GLY A 636 -16.33 27.40 -4.97
N LYS A 637 -16.71 27.45 -6.26
CA LYS A 637 -16.33 26.52 -7.36
C LYS A 637 -14.97 26.85 -8.01
N GLN A 638 -14.27 25.84 -8.43
CA GLN A 638 -12.90 25.54 -8.89
C GLN A 638 -12.33 26.24 -10.15
N PRO A 639 -11.00 26.24 -10.44
CA PRO A 639 -10.23 25.31 -11.31
C PRO A 639 -8.68 25.17 -11.11
N PRO A 640 -7.90 24.38 -11.94
CA PRO A 640 -6.77 23.52 -11.57
C PRO A 640 -5.31 23.93 -11.92
N GLY A 641 -4.30 23.21 -11.35
CA GLY A 641 -2.86 23.28 -11.70
C GLY A 641 -1.96 22.23 -11.00
N ARG A 642 -0.81 21.86 -11.60
CA ARG A 642 0.07 20.71 -11.25
C ARG A 642 1.41 21.03 -10.63
N LEU A 643 1.97 20.09 -9.82
CA LEU A 643 3.35 20.15 -9.28
C LEU A 643 4.05 18.81 -9.05
N LYS A 644 5.40 18.81 -8.94
CA LYS A 644 6.30 17.64 -8.81
C LYS A 644 6.67 17.37 -7.35
N VAL A 645 6.84 16.08 -6.97
CA VAL A 645 7.09 15.59 -5.62
C VAL A 645 8.45 14.90 -5.49
N ASP A 646 9.14 15.05 -4.35
CA ASP A 646 10.39 14.37 -3.99
C ASP A 646 10.13 13.17 -3.06
N PRO A 647 10.66 11.99 -3.37
CA PRO A 647 10.45 10.74 -2.61
C PRO A 647 11.15 10.67 -1.24
N LYS A 648 11.98 11.65 -0.86
CA LYS A 648 12.67 11.64 0.44
C LYS A 648 11.78 11.88 1.66
N ALA A 649 10.51 12.19 1.47
CA ALA A 649 9.56 12.44 2.54
C ALA A 649 8.97 11.17 3.18
N LYS A 650 9.56 10.00 2.96
CA LYS A 650 9.18 8.76 3.62
C LYS A 650 9.59 8.81 5.09
N ARG A 651 8.60 8.72 5.96
CA ARG A 651 8.65 8.58 7.42
C ARG A 651 9.05 9.82 8.25
N ALA A 652 8.06 10.40 8.90
CA ALA A 652 8.33 11.02 10.20
C ALA A 652 8.86 9.92 11.15
N PRO A 653 9.96 10.14 11.88
CA PRO A 653 10.47 9.14 12.82
C PRO A 653 9.40 8.91 13.90
N SER A 654 8.83 7.71 13.93
CA SER A 654 8.02 7.27 15.06
C SER A 654 8.89 7.26 16.32
N PRO A 655 8.47 7.86 17.44
CA PRO A 655 9.25 7.82 18.66
C PRO A 655 9.34 6.37 19.16
N ARG A 656 10.53 5.81 19.16
CA ARG A 656 10.80 4.48 19.70
C ARG A 656 10.44 4.42 21.18
N GLY A 657 9.47 3.60 21.53
CA GLY A 657 9.30 3.10 22.88
C GLY A 657 10.42 2.13 23.21
N GLY A 658 11.24 2.44 24.22
CA GLY A 658 12.40 1.64 24.56
C GLY A 658 12.07 0.26 25.10
N GLY A 659 12.86 -0.71 24.66
CA GLY A 659 13.41 -1.81 25.43
C GLY A 659 12.42 -2.87 25.95
N GLY A 660 12.25 -3.94 25.21
CA GLY A 660 11.86 -5.25 25.75
C GLY A 660 12.87 -6.29 25.30
N THR A 661 13.63 -6.84 26.23
CA THR A 661 14.56 -7.95 25.99
C THR A 661 13.82 -9.19 25.50
N PRO A 662 14.33 -9.94 24.51
CA PRO A 662 13.73 -11.20 24.10
C PRO A 662 13.87 -12.24 25.23
N LYS A 663 12.79 -12.89 25.57
CA LYS A 663 12.84 -14.13 26.35
C LYS A 663 12.99 -15.30 25.39
N GLN A 664 13.96 -16.17 25.76
CA GLN A 664 14.30 -17.43 25.11
C GLN A 664 13.11 -18.34 24.84
#